data_348706be76312d7530e8116a1b6106b6
#
_entry.id   348706be76312d7530e8116a1b6106b6
#
_cell.length_a   1.000
_cell.length_b   1.000
_cell.length_c   1.000
_cell.angle_alpha   90.00
_cell.angle_beta   90.00
_cell.angle_gamma   90.00
#
_symmetry.space_group_name_H-M   'P 1'
#
loop_
_entity.id
_entity.type
_entity.pdbx_description
1 polymer ?
#
loop_
_entity_poly.entity_id
_entity_poly.type
_entity_poly.pdbx_seq_one_letter_code
_entity_poly.pdbx_strand_id
1 'polypeptide(L)'
;MSDSKFTVPVAQESLHSELSERSPILSLREKILAIRNGLRPGQQQMADWQSGPLAISAVPGAGKSTGMAAAAAIAIARQYERSSSRRHLVVVTFTRSAAANIKAKIRKDLKKLSLPQTGFFVYTLHGLALNIASRHPDLSGLQLENVTLITPTQSHRFIRTAVEQWIANNPERYLRLLEGHQFDGEETERLRRQSVLRTEVLPELANTVIHEAKSSGISPELLREWSKQTTDEYVILSVAAGLYEQYQNLMRSRDFIDYDDMILAALRVLENDSARRIEQNQVFAVFEDEAQDSSPLQTQLLEILASDTDNGDNSSLNLVRVGDPNQAINSTFTPADPIYFRQFCEECDRIKRLATMDQAGRSTRIIIEAANFALKWINSQQSAKTNNRQQTTYKPQLPFRLQTIRPVEVGDPQTNANPAPVGRGLELYTPRDIHHTLELLSQRVIELFGEDPTQNSAAILVRENRQGRWLAEALTTVCKECKIILYDVGERDRRSHVPQEILALLQFCDRPHSPDYLKAALEALVQRQLIPTQDLNALASLPEEFLYPGPLAAPQSESVQKTARLCRNLLRARLELPLYQLISFLALTLNYDQAELATADKLAERVNQQIASNSSMGGMLSTLSEIVSSERFEPVETEDSEERYTRRGQLTIITMHKAKGLDWDYVFIPFLHENLIPGRFWVPPQSQFLGDFTLSEVARAQIRATLHEESIIPDVTQAWEVAKHLKISEEYRLLYVAMTRAKRLVWMSAAQKAPFTWSKPENLQEQAPCPVFPALKRQFPECVVNLGALIK
;
A
#
# COMPACT_ATOMS: atom_id res chain seq x y z
N MET A 1 22.30 -88.36 41.21
CA MET A 1 22.43 -87.71 42.45
C MET A 1 22.77 -86.29 42.21
N SER A 2 22.05 -85.31 42.50
CA SER A 2 20.85 -84.99 43.23
C SER A 2 20.35 -83.64 42.72
N ASP A 3 19.04 -83.55 42.59
CA ASP A 3 18.28 -82.38 42.20
C ASP A 3 18.48 -81.14 43.12
N SER A 4 18.51 -79.98 42.51
CA SER A 4 18.07 -78.77 43.21
C SER A 4 17.21 -77.87 42.25
N LYS A 5 15.91 -77.87 42.49
CA LYS A 5 14.92 -77.01 41.94
C LYS A 5 15.15 -75.57 42.35
N PHE A 6 15.19 -74.67 41.43
CA PHE A 6 14.96 -73.21 41.71
C PHE A 6 13.59 -72.81 41.16
N THR A 7 12.71 -72.54 42.08
CA THR A 7 11.43 -71.87 41.83
C THR A 7 11.59 -70.37 41.57
N VAL A 8 11.00 -69.88 40.47
CA VAL A 8 10.85 -68.45 40.16
C VAL A 8 9.48 -67.99 40.65
N PRO A 9 9.33 -66.96 41.43
CA PRO A 9 8.05 -66.37 41.77
C PRO A 9 7.46 -65.60 40.61
N VAL A 10 6.20 -65.94 40.30
CA VAL A 10 5.35 -65.17 39.36
C VAL A 10 4.93 -63.88 40.05
N ALA A 11 5.39 -62.73 39.54
CA ALA A 11 4.83 -61.40 39.86
C ALA A 11 3.72 -61.09 38.82
N GLN A 12 2.49 -61.45 39.12
CA GLN A 12 1.31 -60.81 38.59
C GLN A 12 1.05 -59.59 39.50
N GLU A 13 1.20 -58.37 38.93
CA GLU A 13 0.53 -57.12 39.28
C GLU A 13 1.34 -55.96 38.72
N SER A 14 0.79 -55.29 37.71
CA SER A 14 0.95 -53.88 37.26
C SER A 14 0.97 -53.70 35.74
N LEU A 15 -0.02 -54.24 35.08
CA LEU A 15 -0.30 -54.00 33.64
C LEU A 15 -1.68 -53.33 33.44
N HIS A 16 -2.09 -52.50 34.40
CA HIS A 16 -3.40 -51.80 34.33
C HIS A 16 -3.35 -50.30 34.65
N SER A 17 -2.24 -49.58 34.43
CA SER A 17 -2.23 -48.13 34.67
C SER A 17 -1.56 -47.28 33.60
N GLU A 18 -1.29 -47.79 32.39
CA GLU A 18 -0.77 -46.97 31.26
C GLU A 18 -1.68 -46.96 30.02
N LEU A 19 -2.99 -47.10 30.20
CA LEU A 19 -4.01 -46.94 29.18
C LEU A 19 -4.94 -45.75 29.53
N SER A 20 -4.35 -44.59 29.92
CA SER A 20 -5.14 -43.37 30.02
C SER A 20 -4.41 -42.27 29.25
N GLU A 21 -5.17 -41.66 28.36
CA GLU A 21 -4.85 -40.42 27.57
C GLU A 21 -4.07 -40.57 26.26
N ARG A 22 -4.47 -41.48 25.39
CA ARG A 22 -4.50 -41.20 23.97
C ARG A 22 -5.77 -40.41 23.68
N SER A 23 -5.65 -39.07 23.62
CA SER A 23 -6.72 -38.22 23.10
C SER A 23 -7.24 -38.83 21.79
N PRO A 24 -8.55 -39.00 21.58
CA PRO A 24 -9.05 -39.62 20.35
C PRO A 24 -8.54 -38.85 19.15
N ILE A 25 -7.91 -39.54 18.20
CA ILE A 25 -7.47 -38.94 16.93
C ILE A 25 -8.72 -38.48 16.21
N LEU A 26 -9.04 -37.18 16.27
CA LEU A 26 -10.17 -36.58 15.60
C LEU A 26 -10.11 -36.88 14.09
N SER A 27 -11.22 -37.27 13.51
CA SER A 27 -11.38 -37.46 12.06
C SER A 27 -11.16 -36.13 11.33
N LEU A 28 -10.79 -36.15 10.06
CA LEU A 28 -10.59 -34.91 9.27
C LEU A 28 -11.86 -34.03 9.29
N ARG A 29 -13.03 -34.63 9.23
CA ARG A 29 -14.33 -33.92 9.32
C ARG A 29 -14.53 -33.22 10.65
N GLU A 30 -14.17 -33.85 11.75
CA GLU A 30 -14.24 -33.22 13.09
C GLU A 30 -13.25 -32.05 13.21
N LYS A 31 -12.04 -32.18 12.66
CA LYS A 31 -11.07 -31.09 12.60
C LYS A 31 -11.54 -29.92 11.75
N ILE A 32 -12.17 -30.18 10.58
CA ILE A 32 -12.82 -29.16 9.75
C ILE A 32 -13.91 -28.43 10.53
N LEU A 33 -14.77 -29.16 11.23
CA LEU A 33 -15.83 -28.58 12.05
C LEU A 33 -15.26 -27.75 13.21
N ALA A 34 -14.17 -28.19 13.84
CA ALA A 34 -13.52 -27.44 14.90
C ALA A 34 -12.97 -26.08 14.39
N ILE A 35 -12.32 -26.04 13.21
CA ILE A 35 -11.87 -24.79 12.61
C ILE A 35 -13.07 -23.90 12.26
N ARG A 36 -14.09 -24.46 11.61
CA ARG A 36 -15.31 -23.75 11.23
C ARG A 36 -16.02 -23.12 12.42
N ASN A 37 -16.18 -23.87 13.50
CA ASN A 37 -16.85 -23.39 14.72
C ASN A 37 -16.05 -22.30 15.47
N GLY A 38 -14.75 -22.18 15.22
CA GLY A 38 -13.91 -21.08 15.69
C GLY A 38 -14.03 -19.78 14.85
N LEU A 39 -14.92 -19.76 13.86
CA LEU A 39 -15.16 -18.63 12.96
C LEU A 39 -16.47 -17.92 13.31
N ARG A 40 -16.52 -16.61 13.02
CA ARG A 40 -17.75 -15.80 13.08
C ARG A 40 -18.73 -16.17 11.94
N PRO A 41 -20.04 -15.87 12.08
CA PRO A 41 -21.06 -16.31 11.10
C PRO A 41 -20.72 -16.02 9.63
N GLY A 42 -20.28 -14.80 9.30
CA GLY A 42 -19.88 -14.44 7.93
C GLY A 42 -18.62 -15.16 7.45
N GLN A 43 -17.67 -15.43 8.35
CA GLN A 43 -16.49 -16.24 8.04
C GLN A 43 -16.84 -17.71 7.84
N GLN A 44 -17.82 -18.23 8.60
CA GLN A 44 -18.35 -19.60 8.42
C GLN A 44 -18.97 -19.78 7.04
N GLN A 45 -19.76 -18.80 6.56
CA GLN A 45 -20.33 -18.86 5.22
C GLN A 45 -19.26 -18.99 4.13
N MET A 46 -18.13 -18.29 4.28
CA MET A 46 -16.99 -18.46 3.37
C MET A 46 -16.33 -19.85 3.52
N ALA A 47 -16.16 -20.34 4.75
CA ALA A 47 -15.61 -21.66 5.03
C ALA A 47 -16.52 -22.81 4.53
N ASP A 48 -17.81 -22.57 4.40
CA ASP A 48 -18.79 -23.51 3.84
C ASP A 48 -18.79 -23.57 2.30
N TRP A 49 -18.03 -22.68 1.62
CA TRP A 49 -17.90 -22.71 0.17
C TRP A 49 -17.45 -24.09 -0.35
N GLN A 50 -18.06 -24.55 -1.44
CA GLN A 50 -17.72 -25.81 -2.08
C GLN A 50 -17.41 -25.68 -3.57
N SER A 51 -18.15 -24.83 -4.28
CA SER A 51 -18.00 -24.56 -5.70
C SER A 51 -18.83 -23.35 -6.12
N GLY A 52 -18.58 -22.83 -7.31
CA GLY A 52 -19.30 -21.71 -7.90
C GLY A 52 -18.87 -20.35 -7.35
N PRO A 53 -19.39 -19.24 -7.91
CA PRO A 53 -19.04 -17.91 -7.49
C PRO A 53 -19.56 -17.63 -6.06
N LEU A 54 -18.76 -16.88 -5.29
CA LEU A 54 -19.16 -16.40 -3.96
C LEU A 54 -18.60 -15.02 -3.73
N ALA A 55 -19.48 -14.05 -3.49
CA ALA A 55 -19.08 -12.71 -3.04
C ALA A 55 -19.15 -12.61 -1.52
N ILE A 56 -18.14 -11.98 -0.92
CA ILE A 56 -18.09 -11.70 0.51
C ILE A 56 -17.96 -10.18 0.70
N SER A 57 -19.06 -9.54 1.11
CA SER A 57 -19.03 -8.12 1.50
C SER A 57 -18.69 -8.00 2.99
N ALA A 58 -17.52 -7.48 3.31
CA ALA A 58 -17.01 -7.44 4.67
C ALA A 58 -16.87 -6.00 5.19
N VAL A 59 -17.16 -5.78 6.48
CA VAL A 59 -16.88 -4.50 7.14
C VAL A 59 -15.44 -4.43 7.66
N PRO A 60 -14.92 -3.22 7.98
CA PRO A 60 -13.63 -3.07 8.62
C PRO A 60 -13.56 -3.85 9.94
N GLY A 61 -12.48 -4.61 10.14
CA GLY A 61 -12.28 -5.38 11.37
C GLY A 61 -13.08 -6.68 11.49
N ALA A 62 -13.79 -7.12 10.44
CA ALA A 62 -14.53 -8.39 10.42
C ALA A 62 -13.63 -9.64 10.34
N GLY A 63 -12.33 -9.47 10.11
CA GLY A 63 -11.38 -10.58 10.04
C GLY A 63 -11.36 -11.31 8.70
N LYS A 64 -11.44 -10.56 7.58
CA LYS A 64 -11.38 -11.08 6.19
C LYS A 64 -10.28 -12.11 5.98
N SER A 65 -9.02 -11.74 6.22
CA SER A 65 -7.86 -12.61 5.98
C SER A 65 -7.85 -13.87 6.86
N THR A 66 -8.44 -13.82 8.08
CA THR A 66 -8.58 -15.00 8.95
C THR A 66 -9.64 -15.95 8.42
N GLY A 67 -10.80 -15.41 8.02
CA GLY A 67 -11.87 -16.18 7.40
C GLY A 67 -11.41 -16.79 6.08
N MET A 68 -10.70 -16.05 5.24
CA MET A 68 -10.17 -16.54 3.96
C MET A 68 -9.15 -17.67 4.15
N ALA A 69 -8.22 -17.53 5.09
CA ALA A 69 -7.23 -18.57 5.35
C ALA A 69 -7.87 -19.88 5.85
N ALA A 70 -8.85 -19.79 6.74
CA ALA A 70 -9.60 -20.93 7.21
C ALA A 70 -10.44 -21.57 6.08
N ALA A 71 -11.14 -20.77 5.29
CA ALA A 71 -11.89 -21.24 4.12
C ALA A 71 -10.99 -21.93 3.10
N ALA A 72 -9.81 -21.36 2.83
CA ALA A 72 -8.80 -21.94 1.94
C ALA A 72 -8.32 -23.31 2.47
N ALA A 73 -7.97 -23.40 3.75
CA ALA A 73 -7.52 -24.66 4.36
C ALA A 73 -8.62 -25.74 4.31
N ILE A 74 -9.88 -25.37 4.58
CA ILE A 74 -11.04 -26.28 4.51
C ILE A 74 -11.31 -26.70 3.05
N ALA A 75 -11.23 -25.78 2.08
CA ALA A 75 -11.40 -26.11 0.66
C ALA A 75 -10.32 -27.10 0.18
N ILE A 76 -9.07 -26.88 0.57
CA ILE A 76 -7.97 -27.82 0.28
C ILE A 76 -8.24 -29.18 0.93
N ALA A 77 -8.68 -29.23 2.19
CA ALA A 77 -9.00 -30.48 2.88
C ALA A 77 -10.11 -31.26 2.14
N ARG A 78 -11.16 -30.58 1.72
CA ARG A 78 -12.25 -31.19 0.93
C ARG A 78 -11.77 -31.68 -0.43
N GLN A 79 -10.85 -30.96 -1.07
CA GLN A 79 -10.24 -31.39 -2.34
C GLN A 79 -9.41 -32.67 -2.16
N TYR A 80 -8.65 -32.78 -1.06
CA TYR A 80 -7.93 -34.03 -0.72
C TYR A 80 -8.87 -35.23 -0.51
N GLU A 81 -10.07 -35.04 0.07
CA GLU A 81 -11.04 -36.12 0.24
C GLU A 81 -11.70 -36.54 -1.09
N ARG A 82 -11.90 -35.60 -2.03
CA ARG A 82 -12.69 -35.84 -3.25
C ARG A 82 -11.88 -36.41 -4.42
N SER A 83 -10.62 -36.04 -4.51
CA SER A 83 -9.83 -36.30 -5.72
C SER A 83 -8.34 -36.47 -5.42
N SER A 84 -7.72 -37.43 -6.12
CA SER A 84 -6.26 -37.52 -6.23
C SER A 84 -5.66 -36.47 -7.19
N SER A 85 -6.47 -35.56 -7.69
CA SER A 85 -6.07 -34.48 -8.61
C SER A 85 -5.08 -33.53 -7.93
N ARG A 86 -3.99 -33.20 -8.63
CA ARG A 86 -2.95 -32.26 -8.18
C ARG A 86 -3.31 -30.79 -8.43
N ARG A 87 -4.60 -30.45 -8.52
CA ARG A 87 -5.06 -29.05 -8.68
C ARG A 87 -4.79 -28.26 -7.40
N HIS A 88 -4.47 -26.98 -7.53
CA HIS A 88 -4.12 -26.08 -6.42
C HIS A 88 -5.20 -25.02 -6.23
N LEU A 89 -5.34 -24.53 -4.99
CA LEU A 89 -6.02 -23.29 -4.72
C LEU A 89 -5.09 -22.11 -5.02
N VAL A 90 -5.55 -21.11 -5.76
CA VAL A 90 -4.84 -19.86 -5.97
C VAL A 90 -5.48 -18.79 -5.09
N VAL A 91 -4.70 -18.17 -4.24
CA VAL A 91 -5.12 -17.02 -3.44
C VAL A 91 -4.38 -15.79 -3.95
N VAL A 92 -5.10 -14.71 -4.22
CA VAL A 92 -4.53 -13.45 -4.67
C VAL A 92 -4.84 -12.32 -3.72
N THR A 93 -3.91 -11.41 -3.55
CA THR A 93 -4.04 -10.22 -2.72
C THR A 93 -3.25 -9.06 -3.31
N PHE A 94 -3.42 -7.86 -2.75
CA PHE A 94 -2.85 -6.65 -3.32
C PHE A 94 -1.37 -6.45 -2.97
N THR A 95 -0.93 -6.83 -1.74
CA THR A 95 0.44 -6.60 -1.27
C THR A 95 1.20 -7.88 -0.98
N ARG A 96 2.54 -7.83 -1.06
CA ARG A 96 3.42 -8.96 -0.70
C ARG A 96 3.29 -9.35 0.76
N SER A 97 3.16 -8.36 1.66
CA SER A 97 2.97 -8.58 3.10
C SER A 97 1.65 -9.29 3.40
N ALA A 98 0.53 -8.88 2.76
CA ALA A 98 -0.74 -9.57 2.88
C ALA A 98 -0.65 -11.02 2.36
N ALA A 99 0.07 -11.26 1.25
CA ALA A 99 0.30 -12.59 0.72
C ALA A 99 1.05 -13.49 1.71
N ALA A 100 2.14 -12.97 2.30
CA ALA A 100 2.91 -13.69 3.32
C ALA A 100 2.06 -14.03 4.56
N ASN A 101 1.28 -13.07 5.05
CA ASN A 101 0.39 -13.23 6.21
C ASN A 101 -0.70 -14.30 5.94
N ILE A 102 -1.38 -14.23 4.78
CA ILE A 102 -2.40 -15.22 4.40
C ILE A 102 -1.76 -16.61 4.26
N LYS A 103 -0.60 -16.70 3.60
CA LYS A 103 0.16 -17.96 3.44
C LYS A 103 0.51 -18.61 4.78
N ALA A 104 0.99 -17.80 5.74
CA ALA A 104 1.30 -18.28 7.09
C ALA A 104 0.06 -18.80 7.83
N LYS A 105 -1.08 -18.10 7.73
CA LYS A 105 -2.34 -18.52 8.33
C LYS A 105 -2.89 -19.83 7.71
N ILE A 106 -2.88 -19.95 6.38
CA ILE A 106 -3.29 -21.18 5.69
C ILE A 106 -2.43 -22.37 6.14
N ARG A 107 -1.10 -22.22 6.19
CA ARG A 107 -0.20 -23.26 6.69
C ARG A 107 -0.51 -23.68 8.13
N LYS A 108 -0.78 -22.69 9.00
CA LYS A 108 -1.18 -22.93 10.39
C LYS A 108 -2.46 -23.76 10.47
N ASP A 109 -3.46 -23.46 9.66
CA ASP A 109 -4.74 -24.16 9.68
C ASP A 109 -4.63 -25.55 9.02
N LEU A 110 -3.87 -25.73 7.95
CA LEU A 110 -3.55 -27.05 7.38
C LEU A 110 -2.82 -27.95 8.40
N LYS A 111 -1.92 -27.37 9.21
CA LYS A 111 -1.26 -28.11 10.32
C LYS A 111 -2.28 -28.59 11.35
N LYS A 112 -3.29 -27.77 11.71
CA LYS A 112 -4.39 -28.21 12.60
C LYS A 112 -5.20 -29.35 12.01
N LEU A 113 -5.37 -29.35 10.68
CA LEU A 113 -6.05 -30.42 9.94
C LEU A 113 -5.17 -31.69 9.78
N SER A 114 -3.90 -31.62 10.19
CA SER A 114 -2.89 -32.69 9.97
C SER A 114 -2.67 -33.02 8.50
N LEU A 115 -2.77 -31.99 7.63
CA LEU A 115 -2.55 -32.07 6.19
C LEU A 115 -1.17 -31.50 5.80
N PRO A 116 -0.61 -31.92 4.65
CA PRO A 116 0.56 -31.28 4.08
C PRO A 116 0.32 -29.79 3.85
N GLN A 117 1.35 -28.96 4.08
CA GLN A 117 1.28 -27.50 3.90
C GLN A 117 1.46 -27.09 2.43
N THR A 118 0.84 -27.84 1.53
CA THR A 118 0.89 -27.75 0.06
C THR A 118 -0.53 -27.70 -0.50
N GLY A 119 -0.66 -27.68 -1.83
CA GLY A 119 -1.97 -27.66 -2.50
C GLY A 119 -2.53 -26.24 -2.69
N PHE A 120 -1.71 -25.21 -2.48
CA PHE A 120 -2.10 -23.83 -2.71
C PHE A 120 -0.91 -22.93 -3.08
N PHE A 121 -1.23 -21.85 -3.77
CA PHE A 121 -0.32 -20.73 -4.03
C PHE A 121 -0.94 -19.42 -3.53
N VAL A 122 -0.10 -18.51 -3.03
CA VAL A 122 -0.53 -17.17 -2.66
C VAL A 122 0.34 -16.19 -3.42
N TYR A 123 -0.28 -15.33 -4.22
CA TYR A 123 0.39 -14.37 -5.09
C TYR A 123 -0.16 -12.96 -4.88
N THR A 124 0.62 -11.96 -5.28
CA THR A 124 0.04 -10.68 -5.71
C THR A 124 -0.51 -10.85 -7.13
N LEU A 125 -1.48 -10.02 -7.54
CA LEU A 125 -2.06 -10.09 -8.89
C LEU A 125 -0.99 -10.02 -9.99
N HIS A 126 -0.06 -9.09 -9.90
CA HIS A 126 1.05 -8.97 -10.86
C HIS A 126 2.02 -10.16 -10.80
N GLY A 127 2.26 -10.71 -9.60
CA GLY A 127 3.07 -11.92 -9.43
C GLY A 127 2.45 -13.16 -10.08
N LEU A 128 1.12 -13.30 -10.00
CA LEU A 128 0.39 -14.35 -10.69
C LEU A 128 0.49 -14.20 -12.22
N ALA A 129 0.26 -12.98 -12.71
CA ALA A 129 0.35 -12.67 -14.14
C ALA A 129 1.76 -12.95 -14.70
N LEU A 130 2.79 -12.50 -14.01
CA LEU A 130 4.17 -12.75 -14.42
C LEU A 130 4.50 -14.26 -14.41
N ASN A 131 3.98 -15.00 -13.43
CA ASN A 131 4.16 -16.45 -13.35
C ASN A 131 3.54 -17.17 -14.55
N ILE A 132 2.34 -16.77 -14.99
CA ILE A 132 1.68 -17.32 -16.20
C ILE A 132 2.49 -16.94 -17.45
N ALA A 133 2.85 -15.67 -17.63
CA ALA A 133 3.62 -15.19 -18.75
C ALA A 133 4.99 -15.90 -18.86
N SER A 134 5.65 -16.17 -17.73
CA SER A 134 6.95 -16.84 -17.66
C SER A 134 6.91 -18.32 -18.07
N ARG A 135 5.77 -18.98 -17.85
CA ARG A 135 5.58 -20.38 -18.27
C ARG A 135 5.32 -20.54 -19.76
N HIS A 136 4.87 -19.48 -20.42
CA HIS A 136 4.52 -19.46 -21.83
C HIS A 136 5.19 -18.28 -22.55
N PRO A 137 6.55 -18.21 -22.60
CA PRO A 137 7.27 -17.05 -23.12
C PRO A 137 6.91 -16.72 -24.57
N ASP A 138 6.74 -17.73 -25.42
CA ASP A 138 6.41 -17.56 -26.84
C ASP A 138 5.03 -16.94 -27.06
N LEU A 139 4.07 -17.17 -26.16
CA LEU A 139 2.72 -16.66 -26.24
C LEU A 139 2.55 -15.31 -25.53
N SER A 140 3.35 -15.05 -24.52
CA SER A 140 3.27 -13.84 -23.70
C SER A 140 3.67 -12.58 -24.47
N GLY A 141 4.49 -12.71 -25.51
CA GLY A 141 5.09 -11.62 -26.25
C GLY A 141 6.17 -10.87 -25.45
N LEU A 142 6.62 -11.46 -24.32
CA LEU A 142 7.68 -10.91 -23.48
C LEU A 142 8.93 -11.77 -23.59
N GLN A 143 10.03 -11.17 -24.05
CA GLN A 143 11.35 -11.80 -24.00
C GLN A 143 11.93 -11.59 -22.59
N LEU A 144 11.50 -12.40 -21.62
CA LEU A 144 11.79 -12.23 -20.19
C LEU A 144 13.28 -12.13 -19.83
N GLU A 145 14.16 -12.65 -20.67
CA GLU A 145 15.62 -12.54 -20.51
C GLU A 145 16.16 -11.13 -20.76
N ASN A 146 15.47 -10.32 -21.58
CA ASN A 146 15.91 -9.00 -22.01
C ASN A 146 15.03 -7.87 -21.48
N VAL A 147 13.84 -8.19 -20.97
CA VAL A 147 12.86 -7.20 -20.55
C VAL A 147 13.19 -6.63 -19.17
N THR A 148 13.17 -5.31 -19.05
CA THR A 148 13.35 -4.60 -17.78
C THR A 148 12.01 -4.03 -17.28
N LEU A 149 11.61 -4.41 -16.07
CA LEU A 149 10.45 -3.82 -15.39
C LEU A 149 10.81 -2.40 -14.91
N ILE A 150 10.06 -1.41 -15.39
CA ILE A 150 10.26 -0.04 -14.93
C ILE A 150 9.42 0.27 -13.68
N THR A 151 9.99 1.09 -12.81
CA THR A 151 9.30 1.61 -11.64
C THR A 151 8.40 2.81 -12.01
N PRO A 152 7.39 3.15 -11.20
CA PRO A 152 6.57 4.36 -11.42
C PRO A 152 7.38 5.64 -11.60
N THR A 153 8.50 5.79 -10.87
CA THR A 153 9.39 6.96 -11.02
C THR A 153 10.07 7.02 -12.39
N GLN A 154 10.46 5.86 -12.94
CA GLN A 154 11.02 5.76 -14.29
C GLN A 154 9.94 6.01 -15.35
N SER A 155 8.72 5.52 -15.15
CA SER A 155 7.57 5.76 -16.02
C SER A 155 7.34 7.25 -16.23
N HIS A 156 7.41 8.09 -15.18
CA HIS A 156 7.28 9.54 -15.32
C HIS A 156 8.33 10.18 -16.26
N ARG A 157 9.56 9.66 -16.29
CA ARG A 157 10.62 10.14 -17.23
C ARG A 157 10.22 9.81 -18.67
N PHE A 158 9.72 8.59 -18.92
CA PHE A 158 9.26 8.18 -20.25
C PHE A 158 8.02 8.94 -20.69
N ILE A 159 7.09 9.22 -19.80
CA ILE A 159 5.91 10.05 -20.08
C ILE A 159 6.34 11.45 -20.52
N ARG A 160 7.30 12.10 -19.86
CA ARG A 160 7.82 13.41 -20.29
C ARG A 160 8.44 13.33 -21.67
N THR A 161 9.22 12.30 -21.97
CA THR A 161 9.80 12.10 -23.31
C THR A 161 8.72 11.88 -24.37
N ALA A 162 7.67 11.09 -24.05
CA ALA A 162 6.53 10.86 -24.93
C ALA A 162 5.76 12.16 -25.20
N VAL A 163 5.60 13.02 -24.21
CA VAL A 163 4.99 14.35 -24.36
C VAL A 163 5.78 15.21 -25.35
N GLU A 164 7.11 15.29 -25.21
CA GLU A 164 7.94 16.07 -26.14
C GLU A 164 7.89 15.53 -27.59
N GLN A 165 7.89 14.22 -27.75
CA GLN A 165 7.73 13.58 -29.06
C GLN A 165 6.34 13.84 -29.65
N TRP A 166 5.29 13.77 -28.83
CA TRP A 166 3.93 14.05 -29.26
C TRP A 166 3.78 15.52 -29.71
N ILE A 167 4.35 16.47 -28.98
CA ILE A 167 4.34 17.90 -29.33
C ILE A 167 5.01 18.12 -30.69
N ALA A 168 6.18 17.51 -30.91
CA ALA A 168 6.90 17.63 -32.17
C ALA A 168 6.09 17.08 -33.37
N ASN A 169 5.35 16.00 -33.16
CA ASN A 169 4.57 15.33 -34.20
C ASN A 169 3.16 15.94 -34.40
N ASN A 170 2.67 16.76 -33.48
CA ASN A 170 1.31 17.33 -33.51
C ASN A 170 1.28 18.83 -33.22
N PRO A 171 2.01 19.67 -34.00
CA PRO A 171 2.16 21.10 -33.70
C PRO A 171 0.82 21.85 -33.70
N GLU A 172 -0.10 21.53 -34.62
CA GLU A 172 -1.41 22.21 -34.72
C GLU A 172 -2.30 21.95 -33.49
N ARG A 173 -2.35 20.69 -33.02
CA ARG A 173 -3.10 20.33 -31.81
C ARG A 173 -2.48 20.96 -30.57
N TYR A 174 -1.15 20.99 -30.50
CA TYR A 174 -0.44 21.63 -29.41
C TYR A 174 -0.71 23.14 -29.39
N LEU A 175 -0.74 23.80 -30.57
CA LEU A 175 -1.05 25.22 -30.67
C LEU A 175 -2.47 25.52 -30.16
N ARG A 176 -3.46 24.67 -30.48
CA ARG A 176 -4.83 24.83 -30.00
C ARG A 176 -4.90 24.74 -28.46
N LEU A 177 -4.18 23.81 -27.84
CA LEU A 177 -4.07 23.73 -26.38
C LEU A 177 -3.37 24.98 -25.79
N LEU A 178 -2.35 25.48 -26.49
CA LEU A 178 -1.60 26.66 -26.04
C LEU A 178 -2.44 27.93 -26.06
N GLU A 179 -3.24 28.11 -27.13
CA GLU A 179 -4.14 29.23 -27.27
C GLU A 179 -5.24 29.18 -26.19
N GLY A 180 -5.84 28.02 -25.95
CA GLY A 180 -6.87 27.84 -24.93
C GLY A 180 -7.93 28.92 -24.98
N HIS A 181 -8.51 29.26 -23.83
CA HIS A 181 -9.44 30.36 -23.73
C HIS A 181 -8.70 31.70 -23.50
N GLN A 182 -9.16 32.77 -24.20
CA GLN A 182 -8.77 34.16 -23.93
C GLN A 182 -7.25 34.43 -24.07
N PHE A 183 -6.61 33.92 -25.10
CA PHE A 183 -5.22 34.25 -25.37
C PHE A 183 -5.11 35.63 -26.06
N ASP A 184 -4.38 36.54 -25.42
CA ASP A 184 -4.19 37.93 -25.92
C ASP A 184 -2.96 38.10 -26.82
N GLY A 185 -2.18 37.02 -27.02
CA GLY A 185 -0.98 37.03 -27.86
C GLY A 185 0.30 37.49 -27.16
N GLU A 186 0.27 37.80 -25.85
CA GLU A 186 1.44 38.24 -25.09
C GLU A 186 2.50 37.11 -25.00
N GLU A 187 3.74 37.42 -25.33
CA GLU A 187 4.83 36.45 -25.38
C GLU A 187 5.15 35.84 -23.99
N THR A 188 5.07 36.62 -22.93
CA THR A 188 5.30 36.17 -21.56
C THR A 188 4.24 35.13 -21.17
N GLU A 189 2.99 35.38 -21.46
CA GLU A 189 1.90 34.45 -21.21
C GLU A 189 2.03 33.20 -22.06
N ARG A 190 2.45 33.33 -23.32
CA ARG A 190 2.72 32.20 -24.21
C ARG A 190 3.78 31.25 -23.63
N LEU A 191 4.91 31.82 -23.17
CA LEU A 191 5.98 31.03 -22.54
C LEU A 191 5.52 30.35 -21.25
N ARG A 192 4.73 31.05 -20.44
CA ARG A 192 4.12 30.49 -19.22
C ARG A 192 3.22 29.28 -19.56
N ARG A 193 2.29 29.43 -20.50
CA ARG A 193 1.39 28.36 -20.95
C ARG A 193 2.17 27.17 -21.54
N GLN A 194 3.22 27.43 -22.32
CA GLN A 194 4.10 26.39 -22.86
C GLN A 194 4.74 25.59 -21.73
N SER A 195 5.26 26.25 -20.70
CA SER A 195 5.86 25.57 -19.56
C SER A 195 4.83 24.71 -18.84
N VAL A 196 3.65 25.23 -18.54
CA VAL A 196 2.58 24.50 -17.83
C VAL A 196 2.10 23.29 -18.64
N LEU A 197 1.88 23.44 -19.94
CA LEU A 197 1.47 22.31 -20.80
C LEU A 197 2.51 21.19 -20.81
N ARG A 198 3.80 21.52 -20.92
CA ARG A 198 4.89 20.54 -21.03
C ARG A 198 5.23 19.86 -19.72
N THR A 199 5.15 20.59 -18.60
CA THR A 199 5.65 20.06 -17.31
C THR A 199 4.55 19.54 -16.40
N GLU A 200 3.29 19.96 -16.61
CA GLU A 200 2.18 19.63 -15.71
C GLU A 200 1.03 18.97 -16.47
N VAL A 201 0.36 19.68 -17.37
CA VAL A 201 -0.93 19.27 -17.95
C VAL A 201 -0.82 18.00 -18.83
N LEU A 202 0.06 18.01 -19.83
CA LEU A 202 0.20 16.86 -20.74
C LEU A 202 0.82 15.65 -20.06
N PRO A 203 1.83 15.77 -19.18
CA PRO A 203 2.31 14.64 -18.39
C PRO A 203 1.26 14.05 -17.46
N GLU A 204 0.41 14.88 -16.84
CA GLU A 204 -0.67 14.41 -15.98
C GLU A 204 -1.76 13.68 -16.77
N LEU A 205 -2.17 14.25 -17.92
CA LEU A 205 -3.10 13.60 -18.84
C LEU A 205 -2.56 12.26 -19.32
N ALA A 206 -1.31 12.21 -19.76
CA ALA A 206 -0.66 10.98 -20.24
C ALA A 206 -0.61 9.93 -19.13
N ASN A 207 -0.14 10.30 -17.94
CA ASN A 207 -0.05 9.38 -16.80
C ASN A 207 -1.42 8.79 -16.44
N THR A 208 -2.43 9.64 -16.33
CA THR A 208 -3.79 9.22 -15.96
C THR A 208 -4.37 8.28 -17.02
N VAL A 209 -4.31 8.66 -18.30
CA VAL A 209 -4.95 7.88 -19.37
C VAL A 209 -4.18 6.59 -19.69
N ILE A 210 -2.85 6.60 -19.66
CA ILE A 210 -2.05 5.39 -19.87
C ILE A 210 -2.42 4.34 -18.84
N HIS A 211 -2.44 4.70 -17.55
CA HIS A 211 -2.81 3.76 -16.49
C HIS A 211 -4.27 3.30 -16.61
N GLU A 212 -5.21 4.20 -16.82
CA GLU A 212 -6.63 3.86 -16.90
C GLU A 212 -6.95 2.99 -18.13
N ALA A 213 -6.43 3.35 -19.29
CA ALA A 213 -6.67 2.62 -20.52
C ALA A 213 -5.96 1.26 -20.53
N LYS A 214 -4.69 1.23 -20.14
CA LYS A 214 -3.86 0.03 -20.16
C LYS A 214 -4.37 -1.05 -19.22
N SER A 215 -4.73 -0.68 -18.00
CA SER A 215 -5.30 -1.60 -17.01
C SER A 215 -6.73 -2.05 -17.32
N SER A 216 -7.34 -1.45 -18.34
CA SER A 216 -8.67 -1.81 -18.85
C SER A 216 -8.61 -2.48 -20.23
N GLY A 217 -7.42 -2.72 -20.78
CA GLY A 217 -7.23 -3.34 -22.08
C GLY A 217 -7.56 -2.45 -23.29
N ILE A 218 -7.63 -1.14 -23.07
CA ILE A 218 -7.98 -0.17 -24.12
C ILE A 218 -6.72 0.23 -24.88
N SER A 219 -6.75 0.08 -26.21
CA SER A 219 -5.66 0.51 -27.09
C SER A 219 -5.75 2.01 -27.44
N PRO A 220 -4.65 2.63 -27.88
CA PRO A 220 -4.68 3.99 -28.41
C PRO A 220 -5.66 4.18 -29.59
N GLU A 221 -5.83 3.14 -30.43
CA GLU A 221 -6.75 3.14 -31.57
C GLU A 221 -8.20 3.26 -31.08
N LEU A 222 -8.59 2.45 -30.09
CA LEU A 222 -9.92 2.47 -29.52
C LEU A 222 -10.23 3.81 -28.84
N LEU A 223 -9.26 4.40 -28.13
CA LEU A 223 -9.42 5.75 -27.59
C LEU A 223 -9.66 6.80 -28.68
N ARG A 224 -9.02 6.69 -29.85
CA ARG A 224 -9.29 7.57 -30.98
C ARG A 224 -10.70 7.38 -31.54
N GLU A 225 -11.22 6.16 -31.55
CA GLU A 225 -12.58 5.89 -31.96
C GLU A 225 -13.58 6.52 -30.98
N TRP A 226 -13.38 6.37 -29.69
CA TRP A 226 -14.22 7.01 -28.67
C TRP A 226 -14.17 8.53 -28.76
N SER A 227 -13.01 9.10 -29.06
CA SER A 227 -12.86 10.55 -29.27
C SER A 227 -13.74 11.11 -30.40
N LYS A 228 -14.15 10.31 -31.38
CA LYS A 228 -15.07 10.74 -32.43
C LYS A 228 -16.51 10.91 -31.91
N GLN A 229 -16.82 10.35 -30.76
CA GLN A 229 -18.13 10.43 -30.11
C GLN A 229 -18.18 11.55 -29.07
N THR A 230 -17.05 12.21 -28.76
CA THR A 230 -16.96 13.34 -27.85
C THR A 230 -17.07 14.67 -28.62
N THR A 231 -17.62 15.69 -27.98
CA THR A 231 -17.82 17.02 -28.57
C THR A 231 -16.96 18.10 -27.92
N ASP A 232 -15.85 17.71 -27.25
CA ASP A 232 -14.97 18.65 -26.59
C ASP A 232 -14.07 19.43 -27.57
N GLU A 233 -13.77 20.68 -27.25
CA GLU A 233 -12.97 21.60 -28.05
C GLU A 233 -11.54 21.11 -28.29
N TYR A 234 -10.93 20.43 -27.30
CA TYR A 234 -9.52 19.99 -27.35
C TYR A 234 -9.35 18.57 -27.87
N VAL A 235 -10.44 17.84 -28.13
CA VAL A 235 -10.40 16.43 -28.55
C VAL A 235 -9.57 15.60 -27.58
N ILE A 236 -9.88 15.72 -26.28
CA ILE A 236 -9.06 15.28 -25.15
C ILE A 236 -8.63 13.82 -25.29
N LEU A 237 -9.59 12.90 -25.59
CA LEU A 237 -9.28 11.49 -25.76
C LEU A 237 -8.34 11.21 -26.94
N SER A 238 -8.40 12.01 -28.00
CA SER A 238 -7.49 11.87 -29.16
C SER A 238 -6.06 12.36 -28.81
N VAL A 239 -5.93 13.43 -28.04
CA VAL A 239 -4.64 13.90 -27.50
C VAL A 239 -4.05 12.81 -26.61
N ALA A 240 -4.85 12.30 -25.68
CA ALA A 240 -4.47 11.24 -24.77
C ALA A 240 -4.03 9.95 -25.50
N ALA A 241 -4.77 9.54 -26.54
CA ALA A 241 -4.40 8.40 -27.38
C ALA A 241 -3.05 8.57 -28.05
N GLY A 242 -2.77 9.79 -28.55
CA GLY A 242 -1.46 10.09 -29.15
C GLY A 242 -0.31 10.06 -28.13
N LEU A 243 -0.52 10.57 -26.95
CA LEU A 243 0.46 10.48 -25.84
C LEU A 243 0.72 9.02 -25.44
N TYR A 244 -0.34 8.22 -25.33
CA TYR A 244 -0.24 6.81 -24.96
C TYR A 244 0.52 6.01 -26.06
N GLU A 245 0.25 6.27 -27.35
CA GLU A 245 0.98 5.64 -28.45
C GLU A 245 2.50 5.96 -28.40
N GLN A 246 2.88 7.23 -28.17
CA GLN A 246 4.28 7.60 -28.04
C GLN A 246 4.94 6.90 -26.84
N TYR A 247 4.25 6.79 -25.71
CA TYR A 247 4.74 6.05 -24.56
C TYR A 247 4.95 4.57 -24.86
N GLN A 248 3.98 3.89 -25.49
CA GLN A 248 4.12 2.49 -25.88
C GLN A 248 5.29 2.26 -26.84
N ASN A 249 5.47 3.15 -27.80
CA ASN A 249 6.58 3.06 -28.76
C ASN A 249 7.94 3.20 -28.07
N LEU A 250 8.06 4.13 -27.13
CA LEU A 250 9.26 4.27 -26.31
C LEU A 250 9.55 3.04 -25.46
N MET A 251 8.53 2.46 -24.83
CA MET A 251 8.66 1.26 -24.02
C MET A 251 9.14 0.08 -24.86
N ARG A 252 8.48 -0.19 -26.00
CA ARG A 252 8.83 -1.27 -26.92
C ARG A 252 10.23 -1.12 -27.51
N SER A 253 10.65 0.11 -27.87
CA SER A 253 11.97 0.35 -28.46
C SER A 253 13.14 0.10 -27.52
N ARG A 254 12.88 -0.09 -26.22
CA ARG A 254 13.89 -0.29 -25.17
C ARG A 254 13.70 -1.58 -24.38
N ASP A 255 12.80 -2.44 -24.81
CA ASP A 255 12.41 -3.68 -24.12
C ASP A 255 12.01 -3.45 -22.65
N PHE A 256 11.25 -2.37 -22.40
CA PHE A 256 10.72 -2.03 -21.10
C PHE A 256 9.27 -2.43 -20.96
N ILE A 257 8.91 -2.90 -19.75
CA ILE A 257 7.52 -3.18 -19.36
C ILE A 257 7.19 -2.48 -18.05
N ASP A 258 5.91 -2.18 -17.86
CA ASP A 258 5.35 -1.78 -16.59
C ASP A 258 4.46 -2.89 -15.98
N TYR A 259 3.83 -2.62 -14.85
CA TYR A 259 2.99 -3.59 -14.16
C TYR A 259 1.76 -4.01 -14.96
N ASP A 260 1.16 -3.10 -15.74
CA ASP A 260 -0.01 -3.43 -16.57
C ASP A 260 0.38 -4.35 -17.74
N ASP A 261 1.60 -4.22 -18.28
CA ASP A 261 2.11 -5.13 -19.30
C ASP A 261 2.18 -6.59 -18.83
N MET A 262 2.44 -6.84 -17.54
CA MET A 262 2.44 -8.20 -16.99
C MET A 262 1.05 -8.84 -17.09
N ILE A 263 0.00 -8.07 -16.75
CA ILE A 263 -1.38 -8.55 -16.83
C ILE A 263 -1.78 -8.80 -18.27
N LEU A 264 -1.47 -7.85 -19.16
CA LEU A 264 -1.72 -8.00 -20.61
C LEU A 264 -0.99 -9.21 -21.21
N ALA A 265 0.25 -9.48 -20.80
CA ALA A 265 1.00 -10.63 -21.25
C ALA A 265 0.37 -11.95 -20.79
N ALA A 266 -0.09 -12.03 -19.55
CA ALA A 266 -0.82 -13.20 -19.04
C ALA A 266 -2.13 -13.42 -19.81
N LEU A 267 -2.89 -12.37 -20.08
CA LEU A 267 -4.14 -12.46 -20.86
C LEU A 267 -3.88 -12.93 -22.29
N ARG A 268 -2.82 -12.46 -22.96
CA ARG A 268 -2.42 -12.97 -24.29
C ARG A 268 -2.13 -14.47 -24.27
N VAL A 269 -1.45 -14.96 -23.23
CA VAL A 269 -1.25 -16.40 -23.05
C VAL A 269 -2.59 -17.13 -22.96
N LEU A 270 -3.54 -16.58 -22.20
CA LEU A 270 -4.85 -17.18 -21.99
C LEU A 270 -5.82 -17.04 -23.18
N GLU A 271 -5.49 -16.21 -24.18
CA GLU A 271 -6.19 -16.20 -25.48
C GLU A 271 -5.97 -17.51 -26.23
N ASN A 272 -4.82 -18.18 -26.04
CA ASN A 272 -4.55 -19.47 -26.63
C ASN A 272 -5.28 -20.58 -25.85
N ASP A 273 -6.19 -21.29 -26.52
CA ASP A 273 -7.04 -22.33 -25.91
C ASP A 273 -6.25 -23.44 -25.21
N SER A 274 -5.13 -23.88 -25.78
CA SER A 274 -4.29 -24.93 -25.20
C SER A 274 -3.58 -24.47 -23.93
N ALA A 275 -2.99 -23.29 -23.96
CA ALA A 275 -2.34 -22.70 -22.78
C ALA A 275 -3.37 -22.38 -21.69
N ARG A 276 -4.52 -21.82 -22.05
CA ARG A 276 -5.62 -21.56 -21.11
C ARG A 276 -6.07 -22.82 -20.40
N ARG A 277 -6.31 -23.92 -21.10
CA ARG A 277 -6.69 -25.21 -20.50
C ARG A 277 -5.60 -25.76 -19.59
N ILE A 278 -4.31 -25.62 -19.95
CA ILE A 278 -3.20 -26.05 -19.08
C ILE A 278 -3.24 -25.29 -17.75
N GLU A 279 -3.42 -23.96 -17.79
CA GLU A 279 -3.47 -23.11 -16.60
C GLU A 279 -4.73 -23.41 -15.73
N GLN A 280 -5.91 -23.50 -16.36
CA GLN A 280 -7.15 -23.83 -15.67
C GLN A 280 -7.11 -25.22 -15.03
N ASN A 281 -6.50 -26.21 -15.68
CA ASN A 281 -6.38 -27.57 -15.13
C ASN A 281 -5.45 -27.68 -13.92
N GLN A 282 -4.63 -26.68 -13.65
CA GLN A 282 -3.80 -26.60 -12.44
C GLN A 282 -4.54 -25.98 -11.25
N VAL A 283 -5.66 -25.31 -11.48
CA VAL A 283 -6.40 -24.55 -10.48
C VAL A 283 -7.77 -25.16 -10.25
N PHE A 284 -8.15 -25.40 -9.00
CA PHE A 284 -9.53 -25.83 -8.69
C PHE A 284 -10.41 -24.69 -8.21
N ALA A 285 -9.82 -23.59 -7.69
CA ALA A 285 -10.52 -22.39 -7.27
C ALA A 285 -9.55 -21.22 -7.14
N VAL A 286 -10.10 -19.99 -7.26
CA VAL A 286 -9.39 -18.73 -7.03
C VAL A 286 -10.08 -17.97 -5.89
N PHE A 287 -9.30 -17.52 -4.91
CA PHE A 287 -9.75 -16.66 -3.81
C PHE A 287 -9.06 -15.30 -3.92
N GLU A 288 -9.83 -14.23 -4.00
CA GLU A 288 -9.35 -12.85 -4.11
C GLU A 288 -9.62 -12.06 -2.84
N ASP A 289 -8.56 -11.48 -2.25
CA ASP A 289 -8.64 -10.53 -1.12
C ASP A 289 -8.59 -9.09 -1.63
N GLU A 290 -9.26 -8.18 -0.93
CA GLU A 290 -9.38 -6.75 -1.27
C GLU A 290 -9.92 -6.51 -2.69
N ALA A 291 -10.91 -7.31 -3.11
CA ALA A 291 -11.48 -7.30 -4.47
C ALA A 291 -11.98 -5.92 -4.96
N GLN A 292 -12.26 -4.97 -4.06
CA GLN A 292 -12.64 -3.59 -4.42
C GLN A 292 -11.49 -2.75 -5.00
N ASP A 293 -10.26 -3.24 -4.93
CA ASP A 293 -9.08 -2.54 -5.45
C ASP A 293 -8.58 -3.10 -6.81
N SER A 294 -9.26 -4.09 -7.38
CA SER A 294 -8.87 -4.70 -8.65
C SER A 294 -9.28 -3.87 -9.86
N SER A 295 -8.43 -3.89 -10.89
CA SER A 295 -8.72 -3.30 -12.21
C SER A 295 -9.57 -4.24 -13.07
N PRO A 296 -10.16 -3.76 -14.18
CA PRO A 296 -10.93 -4.59 -15.11
C PRO A 296 -10.15 -5.82 -15.62
N LEU A 297 -8.92 -5.63 -16.11
CA LEU A 297 -8.09 -6.74 -16.61
C LEU A 297 -7.69 -7.73 -15.52
N GLN A 298 -7.46 -7.26 -14.30
CA GLN A 298 -7.18 -8.14 -13.17
C GLN A 298 -8.39 -9.01 -12.84
N THR A 299 -9.60 -8.45 -12.86
CA THR A 299 -10.85 -9.18 -12.71
C THR A 299 -10.99 -10.25 -13.80
N GLN A 300 -10.80 -9.87 -15.06
CA GLN A 300 -10.87 -10.77 -16.22
C GLN A 300 -9.86 -11.93 -16.10
N LEU A 301 -8.62 -11.65 -15.71
CA LEU A 301 -7.61 -12.69 -15.51
C LEU A 301 -8.06 -13.74 -14.49
N LEU A 302 -8.63 -13.31 -13.35
CA LEU A 302 -9.09 -14.22 -12.31
C LEU A 302 -10.31 -15.01 -12.73
N GLU A 303 -11.25 -14.41 -13.47
CA GLU A 303 -12.44 -15.09 -14.01
C GLU A 303 -12.06 -16.17 -15.02
N ILE A 304 -11.12 -15.89 -15.92
CA ILE A 304 -10.64 -16.90 -16.87
C ILE A 304 -10.00 -18.08 -16.13
N LEU A 305 -9.16 -17.83 -15.13
CA LEU A 305 -8.48 -18.90 -14.39
C LEU A 305 -9.44 -19.72 -13.49
N ALA A 306 -10.48 -19.07 -12.96
CA ALA A 306 -11.45 -19.71 -12.08
C ALA A 306 -12.55 -20.47 -12.84
N SER A 307 -12.64 -20.32 -14.17
CA SER A 307 -13.63 -21.01 -15.00
C SER A 307 -13.26 -22.48 -15.16
N ASP A 308 -14.19 -23.38 -14.80
CA ASP A 308 -14.04 -24.83 -14.95
C ASP A 308 -14.63 -25.27 -16.29
N THR A 309 -13.79 -25.72 -17.22
CA THR A 309 -14.15 -26.11 -18.58
C THR A 309 -14.56 -27.59 -18.70
N ASP A 310 -14.38 -28.39 -17.64
CA ASP A 310 -14.64 -29.85 -17.68
C ASP A 310 -16.15 -30.21 -17.72
N ASN A 311 -17.06 -29.26 -17.45
CA ASN A 311 -18.51 -29.52 -17.32
C ASN A 311 -19.37 -29.09 -18.52
N GLY A 312 -18.81 -28.89 -19.69
CA GLY A 312 -19.57 -28.51 -20.91
C GLY A 312 -20.28 -27.17 -20.78
N ASP A 313 -21.55 -27.08 -21.28
CA ASP A 313 -22.36 -25.84 -21.27
C ASP A 313 -22.64 -25.20 -19.89
N ASN A 314 -22.30 -25.89 -18.78
CA ASN A 314 -22.37 -25.38 -17.40
C ASN A 314 -20.97 -25.11 -16.83
N SER A 315 -20.20 -24.19 -17.42
CA SER A 315 -18.95 -23.75 -16.84
C SER A 315 -19.21 -23.12 -15.46
N SER A 316 -18.72 -23.73 -14.38
CA SER A 316 -18.84 -23.18 -13.04
C SER A 316 -17.67 -22.26 -12.76
N LEU A 317 -17.95 -20.99 -12.42
CA LEU A 317 -16.94 -20.02 -12.00
C LEU A 317 -16.55 -20.28 -10.54
N ASN A 318 -15.45 -20.99 -10.27
CA ASN A 318 -14.95 -21.27 -8.92
C ASN A 318 -14.14 -20.10 -8.34
N LEU A 319 -14.80 -18.95 -8.18
CA LEU A 319 -14.21 -17.69 -7.76
C LEU A 319 -14.85 -17.19 -6.46
N VAL A 320 -14.03 -16.97 -5.43
CA VAL A 320 -14.44 -16.32 -4.18
C VAL A 320 -13.79 -14.94 -4.12
N ARG A 321 -14.59 -13.88 -4.11
CA ARG A 321 -14.12 -12.49 -4.03
C ARG A 321 -14.51 -11.89 -2.69
N VAL A 322 -13.51 -11.42 -1.94
CA VAL A 322 -13.68 -10.82 -0.61
C VAL A 322 -13.26 -9.36 -0.66
N GLY A 323 -14.13 -8.47 -0.22
CA GLY A 323 -13.82 -7.05 -0.25
C GLY A 323 -14.74 -6.20 0.64
N ASP A 324 -14.38 -4.95 0.79
CA ASP A 324 -15.20 -3.92 1.43
C ASP A 324 -15.42 -2.76 0.45
N PRO A 325 -16.59 -2.64 -0.16
CA PRO A 325 -16.89 -1.52 -1.08
C PRO A 325 -16.70 -0.14 -0.46
N ASN A 326 -16.79 -0.04 0.89
CA ASN A 326 -16.63 1.21 1.63
C ASN A 326 -15.15 1.54 1.94
N GLN A 327 -14.22 0.63 1.66
CA GLN A 327 -12.78 0.85 1.76
C GLN A 327 -12.08 1.03 0.39
N ALA A 328 -12.82 1.28 -0.67
CA ALA A 328 -12.27 1.65 -1.99
C ALA A 328 -11.77 3.11 -1.97
N ILE A 329 -10.50 3.32 -1.64
CA ILE A 329 -9.86 4.63 -1.46
C ILE A 329 -8.72 4.90 -2.45
N ASN A 330 -8.53 4.04 -3.44
CA ASN A 330 -7.43 4.12 -4.38
C ASN A 330 -7.88 4.48 -5.80
N SER A 331 -9.18 4.60 -6.06
CA SER A 331 -9.75 4.72 -7.41
C SER A 331 -9.38 6.01 -8.15
N THR A 332 -8.90 7.05 -7.46
CA THR A 332 -8.39 8.28 -8.09
C THR A 332 -6.88 8.26 -8.31
N PHE A 333 -6.15 7.32 -7.71
CA PHE A 333 -4.68 7.21 -7.81
C PHE A 333 -4.23 5.96 -8.56
N THR A 334 -5.08 4.95 -8.62
CA THR A 334 -4.84 3.70 -9.33
C THR A 334 -6.00 3.43 -10.28
N PRO A 335 -5.85 2.56 -11.27
CA PRO A 335 -6.93 2.15 -12.15
C PRO A 335 -7.96 1.21 -11.48
N ALA A 336 -7.90 1.06 -10.16
CA ALA A 336 -8.90 0.31 -9.41
C ALA A 336 -10.30 0.88 -9.62
N ASP A 337 -11.24 0.02 -9.95
CA ASP A 337 -12.63 0.44 -10.13
C ASP A 337 -13.57 -0.44 -9.29
N PRO A 338 -14.10 0.11 -8.17
CA PRO A 338 -14.95 -0.63 -7.26
C PRO A 338 -16.29 -1.06 -7.86
N ILE A 339 -16.65 -0.59 -9.06
CA ILE A 339 -17.91 -0.96 -9.71
C ILE A 339 -17.94 -2.45 -10.03
N TYR A 340 -16.83 -3.03 -10.49
CA TYR A 340 -16.76 -4.46 -10.85
C TYR A 340 -16.99 -5.37 -9.65
N PHE A 341 -16.44 -5.02 -8.48
CA PHE A 341 -16.74 -5.80 -7.28
C PHE A 341 -18.19 -5.61 -6.81
N ARG A 342 -18.79 -4.42 -6.98
CA ARG A 342 -20.21 -4.19 -6.68
C ARG A 342 -21.11 -4.99 -7.60
N GLN A 343 -20.85 -5.00 -8.90
CA GLN A 343 -21.59 -5.80 -9.90
C GLN A 343 -21.50 -7.29 -9.55
N PHE A 344 -20.30 -7.79 -9.25
CA PHE A 344 -20.12 -9.18 -8.82
C PHE A 344 -20.92 -9.50 -7.54
N CYS A 345 -20.98 -8.57 -6.58
CA CYS A 345 -21.82 -8.74 -5.39
C CYS A 345 -23.31 -8.79 -5.74
N GLU A 346 -23.78 -7.95 -6.67
CA GLU A 346 -25.18 -7.92 -7.11
C GLU A 346 -25.58 -9.19 -7.89
N GLU A 347 -24.68 -9.70 -8.73
CA GLU A 347 -24.87 -10.98 -9.43
C GLU A 347 -24.93 -12.14 -8.46
N CYS A 348 -23.99 -12.20 -7.51
CA CYS A 348 -23.99 -13.22 -6.47
C CYS A 348 -25.25 -13.12 -5.57
N ASP A 349 -25.75 -11.92 -5.30
CA ASP A 349 -26.98 -11.74 -4.51
C ASP A 349 -28.22 -12.33 -5.23
N ARG A 350 -28.34 -12.09 -6.55
CA ARG A 350 -29.44 -12.65 -7.37
C ARG A 350 -29.50 -14.18 -7.31
N ILE A 351 -28.34 -14.84 -7.22
CA ILE A 351 -28.22 -16.30 -7.12
C ILE A 351 -28.04 -16.81 -5.68
N LYS A 352 -28.24 -15.94 -4.67
CA LYS A 352 -28.08 -16.23 -3.22
C LYS A 352 -26.68 -16.73 -2.85
N ARG A 353 -25.68 -16.16 -3.48
CA ARG A 353 -24.26 -16.45 -3.28
C ARG A 353 -23.49 -15.21 -2.75
N LEU A 354 -24.17 -14.24 -2.17
CA LEU A 354 -23.59 -13.12 -1.44
C LEU A 354 -23.62 -13.43 0.06
N ALA A 355 -22.44 -13.41 0.69
CA ALA A 355 -22.32 -13.49 2.14
C ALA A 355 -21.87 -12.13 2.72
N THR A 356 -22.30 -11.84 3.94
CA THR A 356 -21.94 -10.58 4.61
C THR A 356 -21.17 -10.87 5.89
N MET A 357 -19.99 -10.24 6.02
CA MET A 357 -19.20 -10.24 7.24
C MET A 357 -19.36 -8.88 7.94
N ASP A 358 -20.44 -8.71 8.70
CA ASP A 358 -20.81 -7.45 9.36
C ASP A 358 -20.40 -7.34 10.84
N GLN A 359 -19.99 -8.44 11.47
CA GLN A 359 -19.47 -8.47 12.84
C GLN A 359 -17.99 -8.15 12.87
N ALA A 360 -17.63 -7.05 13.52
CA ALA A 360 -16.25 -6.56 13.65
C ALA A 360 -15.76 -6.66 15.09
N GLY A 361 -14.65 -7.37 15.29
CA GLY A 361 -14.03 -7.52 16.62
C GLY A 361 -12.88 -6.55 16.88
N ARG A 362 -12.44 -5.74 15.91
CA ARG A 362 -11.27 -4.88 16.04
C ARG A 362 -11.47 -3.75 17.05
N SER A 363 -12.49 -2.94 16.85
CA SER A 363 -12.68 -1.66 17.52
C SER A 363 -13.66 -1.75 18.68
N THR A 364 -13.47 -0.91 19.69
CA THR A 364 -14.45 -0.69 20.75
C THR A 364 -15.78 -0.18 20.19
N ARG A 365 -16.86 -0.42 20.91
CA ARG A 365 -18.24 -0.13 20.48
C ARG A 365 -18.46 1.33 20.06
N ILE A 366 -17.95 2.29 20.81
CA ILE A 366 -18.14 3.72 20.51
C ILE A 366 -17.50 4.13 19.17
N ILE A 367 -16.36 3.53 18.79
CA ILE A 367 -15.73 3.76 17.49
C ILE A 367 -16.60 3.19 16.36
N ILE A 368 -17.16 2.01 16.56
CA ILE A 368 -18.09 1.39 15.60
C ILE A 368 -19.31 2.27 15.39
N GLU A 369 -19.91 2.78 16.47
CA GLU A 369 -21.09 3.66 16.41
C GLU A 369 -20.77 4.98 15.69
N ALA A 370 -19.59 5.58 15.96
CA ALA A 370 -19.13 6.79 15.28
C ALA A 370 -18.89 6.58 13.78
N ALA A 371 -18.27 5.46 13.39
CA ALA A 371 -18.06 5.12 11.99
C ALA A 371 -19.39 4.87 11.24
N ASN A 372 -20.32 4.14 11.86
CA ASN A 372 -21.65 3.92 11.32
C ASN A 372 -22.46 5.24 11.16
N PHE A 373 -22.35 6.12 12.16
CA PHE A 373 -22.97 7.45 12.09
C PHE A 373 -22.39 8.27 10.94
N ALA A 374 -21.07 8.36 10.83
CA ALA A 374 -20.40 9.11 9.78
C ALA A 374 -20.85 8.63 8.38
N LEU A 375 -20.86 7.31 8.15
CA LEU A 375 -21.32 6.69 6.90
C LEU A 375 -22.77 7.11 6.55
N LYS A 376 -23.69 6.96 7.50
CA LYS A 376 -25.11 7.30 7.30
C LYS A 376 -25.31 8.79 7.05
N TRP A 377 -24.63 9.63 7.83
CA TRP A 377 -24.71 11.07 7.73
C TRP A 377 -24.20 11.56 6.38
N ILE A 378 -23.05 11.10 5.92
CA ILE A 378 -22.47 11.47 4.63
C ILE A 378 -23.42 11.10 3.48
N ASN A 379 -23.95 9.87 3.48
CA ASN A 379 -24.91 9.45 2.46
C ASN A 379 -26.16 10.32 2.45
N SER A 380 -26.69 10.69 3.63
CA SER A 380 -27.87 11.58 3.72
C SER A 380 -27.62 12.98 3.15
N GLN A 381 -26.44 13.55 3.39
CA GLN A 381 -26.07 14.87 2.86
C GLN A 381 -25.91 14.85 1.33
N GLN A 382 -25.33 13.77 0.78
CA GLN A 382 -25.18 13.65 -0.68
C GLN A 382 -26.52 13.40 -1.37
N SER A 383 -27.42 12.59 -0.79
CA SER A 383 -28.77 12.39 -1.30
C SER A 383 -29.58 13.71 -1.33
N ALA A 384 -29.46 14.54 -0.30
CA ALA A 384 -30.14 15.83 -0.23
C ALA A 384 -29.64 16.82 -1.32
N LYS A 385 -28.32 16.83 -1.58
CA LYS A 385 -27.73 17.66 -2.65
C LYS A 385 -28.19 17.22 -4.03
N THR A 386 -28.34 15.92 -4.27
CA THR A 386 -28.78 15.35 -5.54
C THR A 386 -30.24 15.66 -5.82
N ASN A 387 -31.11 15.57 -4.81
CA ASN A 387 -32.55 15.88 -4.96
C ASN A 387 -32.83 17.35 -5.27
N ASN A 388 -31.97 18.27 -4.83
CA ASN A 388 -32.10 19.71 -5.12
C ASN A 388 -31.63 20.10 -6.54
N ARG A 389 -30.88 19.21 -7.24
CA ARG A 389 -30.41 19.42 -8.62
C ARG A 389 -31.34 18.67 -9.60
N GLN A 390 -32.52 19.17 -9.86
CA GLN A 390 -33.58 18.55 -10.70
C GLN A 390 -33.25 18.37 -12.20
N GLN A 391 -32.02 18.68 -12.67
CA GLN A 391 -31.74 18.76 -14.11
C GLN A 391 -30.49 17.95 -14.58
N THR A 392 -29.91 17.09 -13.76
CA THR A 392 -28.79 16.28 -14.26
C THR A 392 -29.23 14.89 -14.65
N THR A 393 -28.94 14.50 -15.89
CA THR A 393 -29.18 13.16 -16.48
C THR A 393 -28.43 12.06 -15.73
N TYR A 394 -27.38 12.42 -15.00
CA TYR A 394 -26.53 11.53 -14.22
C TYR A 394 -27.01 11.44 -12.76
N LYS A 395 -27.33 10.22 -12.30
CA LYS A 395 -27.58 9.93 -10.88
C LYS A 395 -26.24 9.54 -10.20
N PRO A 396 -25.63 10.45 -9.43
CA PRO A 396 -24.38 10.11 -8.76
C PRO A 396 -24.59 8.98 -7.75
N GLN A 397 -23.70 8.00 -7.78
CA GLN A 397 -23.70 6.90 -6.80
C GLN A 397 -23.42 7.45 -5.40
N LEU A 398 -24.07 6.89 -4.38
CA LEU A 398 -23.79 7.25 -3.00
C LEU A 398 -22.34 6.91 -2.63
N PRO A 399 -21.66 7.73 -1.82
CA PRO A 399 -20.28 7.48 -1.37
C PRO A 399 -20.09 6.11 -0.73
N PHE A 400 -21.09 5.65 0.02
CA PHE A 400 -21.04 4.39 0.73
C PHE A 400 -22.20 3.47 0.35
N ARG A 401 -21.90 2.18 0.25
CA ARG A 401 -22.91 1.13 0.33
C ARG A 401 -23.44 1.09 1.77
N LEU A 402 -24.77 0.99 1.92
CA LEU A 402 -25.39 0.88 3.25
C LEU A 402 -25.06 -0.49 3.86
N GLN A 403 -24.03 -0.48 4.69
CA GLN A 403 -23.56 -1.64 5.43
C GLN A 403 -23.21 -1.20 6.85
N THR A 404 -23.81 -1.81 7.85
CA THR A 404 -23.63 -1.43 9.27
C THR A 404 -22.60 -2.36 9.91
N ILE A 405 -21.58 -1.79 10.54
CA ILE A 405 -20.65 -2.55 11.38
C ILE A 405 -21.39 -2.92 12.67
N ARG A 406 -21.41 -4.20 13.01
CA ARG A 406 -21.92 -4.69 14.29
C ARG A 406 -20.77 -5.14 15.19
N PRO A 407 -20.82 -4.85 16.49
CA PRO A 407 -19.89 -5.49 17.42
C PRO A 407 -20.15 -6.99 17.48
N VAL A 408 -19.16 -7.75 17.93
CA VAL A 408 -19.34 -9.19 18.12
C VAL A 408 -20.32 -9.49 19.27
N GLU A 409 -21.00 -10.63 19.19
CA GLU A 409 -21.94 -11.08 20.20
C GLU A 409 -21.20 -11.71 21.40
N VAL A 410 -21.92 -11.83 22.53
CA VAL A 410 -21.42 -12.55 23.69
C VAL A 410 -21.18 -14.02 23.33
N GLY A 411 -19.97 -14.50 23.62
CA GLY A 411 -19.57 -15.86 23.24
C GLY A 411 -18.82 -15.95 21.89
N ASP A 412 -18.33 -14.82 21.36
CA ASP A 412 -17.47 -14.82 20.18
C ASP A 412 -16.32 -15.84 20.34
N PRO A 413 -16.12 -16.75 19.38
CA PRO A 413 -15.08 -17.75 19.45
C PRO A 413 -13.65 -17.19 19.35
N GLN A 414 -13.50 -15.92 18.92
CA GLN A 414 -12.22 -15.23 18.79
C GLN A 414 -11.98 -14.33 20.00
N THR A 415 -10.89 -14.58 20.70
CA THR A 415 -10.50 -13.82 21.90
C THR A 415 -10.15 -12.37 21.61
N ASN A 416 -10.29 -11.49 22.63
CA ASN A 416 -9.94 -10.07 22.58
C ASN A 416 -10.72 -9.24 21.56
N ALA A 417 -11.93 -9.64 21.21
CA ALA A 417 -12.79 -8.85 20.35
C ALA A 417 -13.41 -7.67 21.11
N ASN A 418 -13.59 -6.56 20.39
CA ASN A 418 -14.12 -5.29 20.90
C ASN A 418 -13.50 -4.88 22.25
N PRO A 419 -12.21 -4.55 22.27
CA PRO A 419 -11.49 -4.25 23.51
C PRO A 419 -12.14 -3.07 24.25
N ALA A 420 -11.90 -2.98 25.57
CA ALA A 420 -12.37 -1.87 26.37
C ALA A 420 -11.83 -0.53 25.84
N PRO A 421 -12.64 0.53 25.79
CA PRO A 421 -12.18 1.84 25.40
C PRO A 421 -11.12 2.39 26.39
N VAL A 422 -10.25 3.26 25.87
CA VAL A 422 -9.36 4.07 26.70
C VAL A 422 -9.88 5.51 26.70
N GLY A 423 -9.91 6.15 27.86
CA GLY A 423 -10.60 7.42 27.98
C GLY A 423 -12.07 7.32 27.58
N ARG A 424 -12.50 8.16 26.66
CA ARG A 424 -13.88 8.13 26.11
C ARG A 424 -14.02 7.19 24.91
N GLY A 425 -12.93 6.59 24.43
CA GLY A 425 -12.87 5.78 23.20
C GLY A 425 -13.00 6.59 21.90
N LEU A 426 -13.76 7.69 21.94
CA LEU A 426 -13.80 8.75 20.94
C LEU A 426 -13.60 10.09 21.65
N GLU A 427 -12.64 10.89 21.19
CA GLU A 427 -12.33 12.20 21.77
C GLU A 427 -12.31 13.26 20.66
N LEU A 428 -13.13 14.31 20.82
CA LEU A 428 -13.35 15.36 19.82
C LEU A 428 -12.89 16.71 20.35
N TYR A 429 -11.85 17.29 19.73
CA TYR A 429 -11.20 18.53 20.15
C TYR A 429 -11.39 19.65 19.14
N THR A 430 -11.55 20.90 19.62
CA THR A 430 -11.56 22.10 18.79
C THR A 430 -10.47 23.06 19.29
N PRO A 431 -9.20 22.82 18.94
CA PRO A 431 -8.08 23.67 19.32
C PRO A 431 -8.19 25.08 18.69
N ARG A 432 -7.45 26.06 19.23
CA ARG A 432 -7.35 27.41 18.66
C ARG A 432 -6.64 27.40 17.30
N ASP A 433 -5.53 26.68 17.22
CA ASP A 433 -4.69 26.56 16.04
C ASP A 433 -3.92 25.23 16.02
N ILE A 434 -3.06 25.05 15.02
CA ILE A 434 -2.27 23.83 14.84
C ILE A 434 -1.24 23.62 15.96
N HIS A 435 -0.71 24.68 16.58
CA HIS A 435 0.24 24.59 17.70
C HIS A 435 -0.47 24.09 18.95
N HIS A 436 -1.64 24.62 19.24
CA HIS A 436 -2.49 24.13 20.32
C HIS A 436 -2.95 22.68 20.06
N THR A 437 -3.16 22.29 18.79
CA THR A 437 -3.40 20.89 18.40
C THR A 437 -2.22 20.00 18.80
N LEU A 438 -0.99 20.46 18.51
CA LEU A 438 0.25 19.74 18.84
C LEU A 438 0.43 19.59 20.35
N GLU A 439 0.16 20.63 21.13
CA GLU A 439 0.25 20.59 22.61
C GLU A 439 -0.69 19.51 23.18
N LEU A 440 -1.98 19.54 22.77
CA LEU A 440 -2.99 18.58 23.24
C LEU A 440 -2.67 17.15 22.80
N LEU A 441 -2.17 16.99 21.57
CA LEU A 441 -1.77 15.69 21.03
C LEU A 441 -0.56 15.14 21.81
N SER A 442 0.47 15.98 22.03
CA SER A 442 1.67 15.59 22.78
C SER A 442 1.31 15.16 24.20
N GLN A 443 0.49 15.94 24.90
CA GLN A 443 0.03 15.60 26.25
C GLN A 443 -0.72 14.26 26.24
N ARG A 444 -1.62 14.05 25.28
CA ARG A 444 -2.41 12.82 25.20
C ARG A 444 -1.56 11.60 24.86
N VAL A 445 -0.55 11.76 24.00
CA VAL A 445 0.42 10.70 23.68
C VAL A 445 1.20 10.30 24.94
N ILE A 446 1.70 11.26 25.73
CA ILE A 446 2.42 11.00 26.97
C ILE A 446 1.53 10.23 27.96
N GLU A 447 0.28 10.66 28.17
CA GLU A 447 -0.67 9.98 29.05
C GLU A 447 -0.95 8.54 28.62
N LEU A 448 -1.10 8.29 27.30
CA LEU A 448 -1.47 6.97 26.77
C LEU A 448 -0.33 5.97 26.78
N PHE A 449 0.90 6.42 26.59
CA PHE A 449 2.06 5.55 26.66
C PHE A 449 2.50 5.30 28.11
N GLY A 450 2.25 6.26 29.02
CA GLY A 450 2.51 6.11 30.46
C GLY A 450 3.97 5.75 30.79
N GLU A 451 4.16 5.02 31.87
CA GLU A 451 5.49 4.59 32.33
C GLU A 451 6.12 3.47 31.50
N ASP A 452 5.30 2.61 30.89
CA ASP A 452 5.75 1.52 30.00
C ASP A 452 5.23 1.70 28.57
N PRO A 453 5.98 2.40 27.72
CA PRO A 453 5.59 2.62 26.34
C PRO A 453 5.39 1.33 25.53
N THR A 454 6.03 0.22 25.93
CA THR A 454 6.04 -1.04 25.17
C THR A 454 4.70 -1.77 25.12
N GLN A 455 3.72 -1.34 25.90
CA GLN A 455 2.41 -1.99 26.00
C GLN A 455 1.47 -1.66 24.83
N ASN A 456 1.62 -0.47 24.23
CA ASN A 456 0.64 0.08 23.30
C ASN A 456 1.27 0.47 21.98
N SER A 457 0.43 0.55 20.94
CA SER A 457 0.79 1.08 19.62
C SER A 457 -0.11 2.27 19.28
N ALA A 458 0.47 3.31 18.66
CA ALA A 458 -0.30 4.48 18.25
C ALA A 458 0.08 4.95 16.85
N ALA A 459 -0.88 5.59 16.16
CA ALA A 459 -0.62 6.25 14.89
C ALA A 459 -1.24 7.64 14.82
N ILE A 460 -0.54 8.56 14.16
CA ILE A 460 -1.06 9.83 13.71
C ILE A 460 -1.33 9.72 12.21
N LEU A 461 -2.60 9.80 11.85
CA LEU A 461 -3.04 9.69 10.46
C LEU A 461 -3.20 11.08 9.86
N VAL A 462 -2.40 11.37 8.85
CA VAL A 462 -2.40 12.65 8.14
C VAL A 462 -2.90 12.51 6.71
N ARG A 463 -3.45 13.62 6.13
CA ARG A 463 -3.88 13.61 4.73
C ARG A 463 -2.68 13.79 3.79
N GLU A 464 -1.70 14.59 4.18
CA GLU A 464 -0.54 14.95 3.38
C GLU A 464 0.77 14.67 4.11
N ASN A 465 1.80 14.23 3.37
CA ASN A 465 3.13 13.98 3.94
C ASN A 465 3.80 15.24 4.55
N ARG A 466 3.41 16.44 4.11
CA ARG A 466 3.94 17.70 4.68
C ARG A 466 3.47 17.88 6.12
N GLN A 467 2.22 17.51 6.42
CA GLN A 467 1.68 17.48 7.78
C GLN A 467 2.47 16.51 8.66
N GLY A 468 2.77 15.32 8.12
CA GLY A 468 3.56 14.30 8.82
C GLY A 468 4.94 14.80 9.19
N ARG A 469 5.67 15.44 8.27
CA ARG A 469 7.00 16.01 8.53
C ARG A 469 6.96 17.08 9.61
N TRP A 470 6.02 18.03 9.52
CA TRP A 470 5.86 19.07 10.53
C TRP A 470 5.60 18.47 11.91
N LEU A 471 4.74 17.45 12.02
CA LEU A 471 4.50 16.73 13.28
C LEU A 471 5.72 15.96 13.77
N ALA A 472 6.44 15.29 12.87
CA ALA A 472 7.63 14.52 13.23
C ALA A 472 8.72 15.41 13.84
N GLU A 473 9.01 16.55 13.20
CA GLU A 473 9.95 17.54 13.72
C GLU A 473 9.54 18.03 15.12
N ALA A 474 8.26 18.37 15.30
CA ALA A 474 7.75 18.91 16.54
C ALA A 474 7.68 17.87 17.68
N LEU A 475 7.41 16.61 17.37
CA LEU A 475 7.26 15.53 18.38
C LEU A 475 8.58 14.83 18.74
N THR A 476 9.65 15.05 17.99
CA THR A 476 10.92 14.31 18.15
C THR A 476 11.45 14.40 19.59
N THR A 477 11.49 15.62 20.15
CA THR A 477 12.01 15.85 21.52
C THR A 477 11.14 15.15 22.57
N VAL A 478 9.83 15.33 22.49
CA VAL A 478 8.85 14.75 23.42
C VAL A 478 8.90 13.22 23.40
N CYS A 479 8.92 12.63 22.22
CA CYS A 479 8.99 11.18 22.07
C CYS A 479 10.30 10.61 22.62
N LYS A 480 11.43 11.30 22.39
CA LYS A 480 12.74 10.88 22.92
C LYS A 480 12.79 10.91 24.44
N GLU A 481 12.26 11.96 25.07
CA GLU A 481 12.19 12.09 26.54
C GLU A 481 11.33 10.98 27.16
N CYS A 482 10.21 10.64 26.52
CA CYS A 482 9.29 9.59 26.98
C CYS A 482 9.66 8.17 26.51
N LYS A 483 10.80 7.98 25.84
CA LYS A 483 11.27 6.69 25.30
C LYS A 483 10.28 6.06 24.30
N ILE A 484 9.49 6.87 23.60
CA ILE A 484 8.58 6.46 22.56
C ILE A 484 9.33 6.45 21.22
N ILE A 485 9.23 5.37 20.45
CA ILE A 485 9.83 5.30 19.10
C ILE A 485 8.97 6.12 18.14
N LEU A 486 9.50 7.25 17.66
CA LEU A 486 8.82 8.01 16.62
C LEU A 486 9.19 7.47 15.25
N TYR A 487 8.18 7.12 14.43
CA TYR A 487 8.37 6.55 13.10
C TYR A 487 7.60 7.34 12.03
N ASP A 488 8.31 8.20 11.28
CA ASP A 488 7.71 8.90 10.12
C ASP A 488 7.86 8.05 8.85
N VAL A 489 6.74 7.49 8.39
CA VAL A 489 6.66 6.69 7.17
C VAL A 489 6.92 7.54 5.92
N GLY A 490 6.50 8.82 5.94
CA GLY A 490 6.66 9.73 4.81
C GLY A 490 8.11 10.07 4.49
N GLU A 491 8.99 10.07 5.48
CA GLU A 491 10.42 10.31 5.32
C GLU A 491 11.16 9.01 4.96
N ARG A 492 10.92 7.94 5.72
CA ARG A 492 11.67 6.67 5.59
C ARG A 492 11.37 5.89 4.31
N ASP A 493 10.13 5.93 3.82
CA ASP A 493 9.75 5.22 2.58
C ASP A 493 10.16 5.97 1.30
N ARG A 494 10.55 7.25 1.41
CA ARG A 494 10.90 8.09 0.24
C ARG A 494 12.37 8.05 -0.14
N ARG A 495 13.23 7.86 0.81
CA ARG A 495 14.68 7.77 0.60
C ARG A 495 15.24 6.68 1.50
N SER A 496 15.70 5.63 0.89
CA SER A 496 16.59 4.72 1.60
C SER A 496 17.86 5.50 1.97
N HIS A 497 18.27 5.40 3.22
CA HIS A 497 19.58 5.91 3.69
C HIS A 497 20.73 5.04 3.20
N VAL A 498 20.44 3.80 2.74
CA VAL A 498 21.41 2.82 2.28
C VAL A 498 22.34 3.39 1.20
N PRO A 499 21.88 4.05 0.11
CA PRO A 499 22.79 4.59 -0.88
C PRO A 499 23.71 5.67 -0.31
N GLN A 500 23.23 6.50 0.60
CA GLN A 500 24.01 7.60 1.19
C GLN A 500 25.10 7.06 2.14
N GLU A 501 24.77 6.10 3.00
CA GLU A 501 25.70 5.49 3.93
C GLU A 501 26.78 4.68 3.18
N ILE A 502 26.39 3.90 2.17
CA ILE A 502 27.33 3.16 1.32
C ILE A 502 28.25 4.13 0.55
N LEU A 503 27.69 5.23 0.01
CA LEU A 503 28.50 6.25 -0.68
C LEU A 503 29.52 6.89 0.26
N ALA A 504 29.14 7.25 1.47
CA ALA A 504 30.05 7.85 2.46
C ALA A 504 31.22 6.92 2.79
N LEU A 505 30.95 5.63 3.02
CA LEU A 505 32.02 4.65 3.28
C LEU A 505 32.90 4.40 2.06
N LEU A 506 32.35 4.34 0.85
CA LEU A 506 33.14 4.15 -0.37
C LEU A 506 33.97 5.38 -0.72
N GLN A 507 33.49 6.61 -0.48
CA GLN A 507 34.26 7.83 -0.64
C GLN A 507 35.46 7.86 0.32
N PHE A 508 35.23 7.46 1.58
CA PHE A 508 36.34 7.29 2.54
C PHE A 508 37.32 6.22 2.08
N CYS A 509 36.85 5.08 1.60
CA CYS A 509 37.73 4.03 1.10
C CYS A 509 38.55 4.43 -0.14
N ASP A 510 38.04 5.33 -0.97
CA ASP A 510 38.73 5.86 -2.14
C ASP A 510 39.75 6.98 -1.77
N ARG A 511 39.37 7.84 -0.84
CA ARG A 511 40.20 8.98 -0.39
C ARG A 511 40.28 9.07 1.14
N PRO A 512 41.04 8.16 1.80
CA PRO A 512 41.10 8.07 3.26
C PRO A 512 41.76 9.27 3.94
N HIS A 513 42.49 10.08 3.19
CA HIS A 513 43.15 11.28 3.69
C HIS A 513 42.26 12.53 3.68
N SER A 514 41.02 12.42 3.14
CA SER A 514 40.07 13.53 3.13
C SER A 514 39.36 13.63 4.48
N PRO A 515 39.50 14.79 5.19
CA PRO A 515 38.77 15.02 6.45
C PRO A 515 37.27 14.90 6.29
N ASP A 516 36.71 15.44 5.21
CA ASP A 516 35.27 15.44 4.95
C ASP A 516 34.74 14.02 4.73
N TYR A 517 35.43 13.17 3.95
CA TYR A 517 35.00 11.80 3.70
C TYR A 517 35.19 10.90 4.93
N LEU A 518 36.27 11.11 5.69
CA LEU A 518 36.43 10.42 6.96
C LEU A 518 35.30 10.81 7.94
N LYS A 519 34.98 12.09 8.07
CA LYS A 519 33.92 12.56 8.93
C LYS A 519 32.56 11.95 8.52
N ALA A 520 32.19 11.98 7.24
CA ALA A 520 30.96 11.37 6.74
C ALA A 520 30.86 9.86 7.03
N ALA A 521 31.97 9.14 6.86
CA ALA A 521 32.03 7.72 7.20
C ALA A 521 31.86 7.47 8.70
N LEU A 522 32.53 8.26 9.56
CA LEU A 522 32.38 8.18 11.01
C LEU A 522 30.96 8.50 11.47
N GLU A 523 30.29 9.49 10.86
CA GLU A 523 28.89 9.83 11.12
C GLU A 523 27.98 8.64 10.82
N ALA A 524 28.15 7.95 9.69
CA ALA A 524 27.39 6.75 9.34
C ALA A 524 27.63 5.62 10.38
N LEU A 525 28.87 5.41 10.82
CA LEU A 525 29.20 4.40 11.82
C LEU A 525 28.62 4.70 13.21
N VAL A 526 28.56 5.98 13.61
CA VAL A 526 27.92 6.43 14.87
C VAL A 526 26.41 6.22 14.78
N GLN A 527 25.77 6.59 13.68
CA GLN A 527 24.33 6.40 13.48
C GLN A 527 23.94 4.93 13.57
N ARG A 528 24.83 4.04 13.12
CA ARG A 528 24.67 2.57 13.23
C ARG A 528 25.08 1.98 14.56
N GLN A 529 25.49 2.79 15.50
CA GLN A 529 25.99 2.36 16.83
C GLN A 529 27.18 1.37 16.78
N LEU A 530 27.94 1.39 15.69
CA LEU A 530 29.13 0.56 15.52
C LEU A 530 30.34 1.16 16.24
N ILE A 531 30.32 2.46 16.44
CA ILE A 531 31.30 3.20 17.21
C ILE A 531 30.56 4.13 18.21
N PRO A 532 31.13 4.43 19.36
CA PRO A 532 30.53 5.31 20.34
C PRO A 532 30.54 6.76 19.84
N THR A 533 29.63 7.57 20.38
CA THR A 533 29.59 9.01 20.14
C THR A 533 30.85 9.68 20.67
N GLN A 534 31.59 10.41 19.83
CA GLN A 534 32.84 11.12 20.14
C GLN A 534 32.97 12.37 19.27
N ASP A 535 33.99 13.20 19.51
CA ASP A 535 34.22 14.40 18.69
C ASP A 535 34.75 13.99 17.31
N LEU A 536 33.83 13.82 16.35
CA LEU A 536 34.16 13.43 14.98
C LEU A 536 34.96 14.46 14.22
N ASN A 537 34.82 15.76 14.57
CA ASN A 537 35.62 16.81 13.95
C ASN A 537 37.07 16.70 14.36
N ALA A 538 37.34 16.45 15.64
CA ALA A 538 38.70 16.26 16.13
C ALA A 538 39.35 15.01 15.49
N LEU A 539 38.62 13.90 15.36
CA LEU A 539 39.13 12.69 14.74
C LEU A 539 39.40 12.83 13.24
N ALA A 540 38.53 13.57 12.55
CA ALA A 540 38.65 13.76 11.10
C ALA A 540 39.66 14.86 10.70
N SER A 541 40.06 15.72 11.61
CA SER A 541 40.99 16.85 11.31
C SER A 541 42.34 16.39 10.78
N LEU A 542 42.87 15.27 11.32
CA LEU A 542 44.17 14.71 10.93
C LEU A 542 43.99 13.21 10.66
N PRO A 543 43.43 12.83 9.47
CA PRO A 543 43.12 11.43 9.15
C PRO A 543 44.26 10.46 9.29
N GLU A 544 45.50 10.87 8.93
CA GLU A 544 46.67 10.02 9.01
C GLU A 544 47.08 9.71 10.46
N GLU A 545 47.06 10.69 11.35
CA GLU A 545 47.35 10.51 12.78
C GLU A 545 46.24 9.69 13.46
N PHE A 546 45.00 9.87 13.04
CA PHE A 546 43.89 9.02 13.52
C PHE A 546 44.02 7.58 13.09
N LEU A 547 44.28 7.32 11.81
CA LEU A 547 44.33 5.98 11.26
C LEU A 547 45.64 5.25 11.60
N TYR A 548 46.74 5.95 11.55
CA TYR A 548 48.11 5.40 11.69
C TYR A 548 48.98 6.26 12.59
N PRO A 549 48.71 6.27 13.92
CA PRO A 549 49.44 7.11 14.85
C PRO A 549 50.93 6.76 14.82
N GLY A 550 51.77 7.81 14.69
CA GLY A 550 53.23 7.67 14.70
C GLY A 550 53.75 7.22 16.05
N PRO A 551 54.99 6.69 16.12
CA PRO A 551 55.55 6.19 17.36
C PRO A 551 55.76 7.23 18.46
N LEU A 552 55.70 8.54 18.09
CA LEU A 552 55.79 9.66 19.01
C LEU A 552 54.42 10.33 19.32
N ALA A 553 53.33 9.82 18.73
CA ALA A 553 52.02 10.35 18.99
C ALA A 553 51.51 9.99 20.40
N ALA A 554 50.72 10.87 21.00
CA ALA A 554 50.08 10.59 22.29
C ALA A 554 49.22 9.34 22.19
N PRO A 555 49.12 8.50 23.24
CA PRO A 555 48.31 7.29 23.21
C PRO A 555 46.85 7.62 22.99
N GLN A 556 46.23 7.07 21.93
CA GLN A 556 44.82 7.20 21.68
C GLN A 556 43.99 6.44 22.74
N SER A 557 42.85 6.95 23.11
CA SER A 557 41.91 6.24 23.99
C SER A 557 41.48 4.89 23.36
N GLU A 558 41.04 3.95 24.18
CA GLU A 558 40.57 2.64 23.72
C GLU A 558 39.44 2.76 22.70
N SER A 559 38.54 3.71 22.89
CA SER A 559 37.42 4.00 21.98
C SER A 559 37.92 4.45 20.61
N VAL A 560 38.88 5.39 20.58
CA VAL A 560 39.50 5.88 19.33
C VAL A 560 40.27 4.78 18.64
N GLN A 561 41.00 3.94 19.37
CA GLN A 561 41.72 2.79 18.78
C GLN A 561 40.78 1.77 18.14
N LYS A 562 39.64 1.46 18.79
CA LYS A 562 38.60 0.58 18.21
C LYS A 562 38.05 1.17 16.92
N THR A 563 37.74 2.47 16.93
CA THR A 563 37.22 3.17 15.75
C THR A 563 38.23 3.17 14.61
N ALA A 564 39.52 3.50 14.90
CA ALA A 564 40.59 3.48 13.90
C ALA A 564 40.80 2.07 13.33
N ARG A 565 40.69 1.01 14.17
CA ARG A 565 40.80 -0.38 13.71
C ARG A 565 39.69 -0.72 12.73
N LEU A 566 38.43 -0.32 13.00
CA LEU A 566 37.31 -0.54 12.10
C LEU A 566 37.55 0.17 10.76
N CYS A 567 37.97 1.43 10.77
CA CYS A 567 38.30 2.18 9.57
C CYS A 567 39.41 1.51 8.76
N ARG A 568 40.50 1.04 9.39
CA ARG A 568 41.58 0.29 8.71
C ARG A 568 41.07 -1.01 8.09
N ASN A 569 40.17 -1.72 8.75
CA ASN A 569 39.55 -2.93 8.17
C ASN A 569 38.73 -2.63 6.91
N LEU A 570 38.03 -1.51 6.87
CA LEU A 570 37.32 -1.07 5.65
C LEU A 570 38.29 -0.77 4.51
N LEU A 571 39.40 -0.06 4.80
CA LEU A 571 40.46 0.22 3.82
C LEU A 571 41.11 -1.05 3.29
N ARG A 572 41.35 -2.03 4.18
CA ARG A 572 41.89 -3.34 3.80
C ARG A 572 40.89 -4.11 2.89
N ALA A 573 39.64 -4.14 3.25
CA ALA A 573 38.60 -4.78 2.42
C ALA A 573 38.51 -4.15 1.01
N ARG A 574 38.73 -2.85 0.87
CA ARG A 574 38.80 -2.16 -0.42
C ARG A 574 39.93 -2.70 -1.31
N LEU A 575 41.06 -3.14 -0.72
CA LEU A 575 42.20 -3.68 -1.45
C LEU A 575 42.07 -5.19 -1.76
N GLU A 576 41.35 -5.92 -0.90
CA GLU A 576 41.29 -7.38 -0.99
C GLU A 576 40.04 -7.87 -1.76
N LEU A 577 38.95 -7.07 -1.80
CA LEU A 577 37.67 -7.46 -2.42
C LEU A 577 37.50 -6.88 -3.83
N PRO A 578 36.88 -7.64 -4.76
CA PRO A 578 36.42 -7.13 -6.04
C PRO A 578 35.39 -6.02 -5.86
N LEU A 579 35.38 -5.03 -6.77
CA LEU A 579 34.48 -3.88 -6.70
C LEU A 579 33.00 -4.25 -6.56
N TYR A 580 32.55 -5.27 -7.26
CA TYR A 580 31.14 -5.71 -7.24
C TYR A 580 30.70 -6.29 -5.90
N GLN A 581 31.62 -6.69 -5.03
CA GLN A 581 31.33 -7.22 -3.69
C GLN A 581 31.39 -6.15 -2.59
N LEU A 582 31.96 -4.97 -2.88
CA LEU A 582 32.16 -3.95 -1.84
C LEU A 582 30.85 -3.45 -1.24
N ILE A 583 29.80 -3.24 -2.04
CA ILE A 583 28.52 -2.75 -1.54
C ILE A 583 27.90 -3.77 -0.58
N SER A 584 27.85 -5.05 -0.95
CA SER A 584 27.32 -6.11 -0.09
C SER A 584 28.17 -6.31 1.17
N PHE A 585 29.50 -6.21 1.07
CA PHE A 585 30.39 -6.25 2.24
C PHE A 585 30.13 -5.08 3.21
N LEU A 586 29.99 -3.86 2.69
CA LEU A 586 29.69 -2.70 3.50
C LEU A 586 28.31 -2.80 4.16
N ALA A 587 27.32 -3.35 3.45
CA ALA A 587 25.99 -3.59 3.99
C ALA A 587 26.02 -4.55 5.20
N LEU A 588 26.79 -5.63 5.11
CA LEU A 588 27.00 -6.54 6.23
C LEU A 588 27.76 -5.88 7.38
N THR A 589 28.76 -5.04 7.07
CA THR A 589 29.56 -4.32 8.08
C THR A 589 28.73 -3.29 8.82
N LEU A 590 27.78 -2.62 8.14
CA LEU A 590 26.83 -1.65 8.72
C LEU A 590 25.70 -2.32 9.53
N ASN A 591 25.70 -3.64 9.61
CA ASN A 591 24.75 -4.44 10.36
C ASN A 591 23.30 -4.16 9.95
N TYR A 592 23.08 -4.06 8.64
CA TYR A 592 21.76 -3.80 8.06
C TYR A 592 20.76 -4.90 8.39
N ASP A 593 19.52 -4.52 8.57
CA ASP A 593 18.42 -5.47 8.70
C ASP A 593 18.11 -6.14 7.33
N GLN A 594 17.18 -7.11 7.32
CA GLN A 594 16.84 -7.86 6.13
C GLN A 594 16.35 -6.97 4.97
N ALA A 595 15.59 -5.91 5.25
CA ALA A 595 15.08 -4.97 4.25
C ALA A 595 16.19 -4.07 3.70
N GLU A 596 17.06 -3.61 4.58
CA GLU A 596 18.23 -2.81 4.24
C GLU A 596 19.23 -3.62 3.42
N LEU A 597 19.47 -4.90 3.77
CA LEU A 597 20.30 -5.82 2.99
C LEU A 597 19.74 -6.04 1.59
N ALA A 598 18.44 -6.33 1.48
CA ALA A 598 17.79 -6.47 0.18
C ALA A 598 17.87 -5.17 -0.66
N THR A 599 17.79 -4.02 0.02
CA THR A 599 17.96 -2.71 -0.62
C THR A 599 19.39 -2.47 -1.09
N ALA A 600 20.39 -2.90 -0.30
CA ALA A 600 21.80 -2.84 -0.67
C ALA A 600 22.12 -3.79 -1.84
N ASP A 601 21.52 -4.97 -1.89
CA ASP A 601 21.68 -5.90 -3.02
C ASP A 601 21.07 -5.31 -4.31
N LYS A 602 19.87 -4.73 -4.24
CA LYS A 602 19.27 -3.98 -5.35
C LYS A 602 20.14 -2.82 -5.81
N LEU A 603 20.78 -2.10 -4.86
CA LEU A 603 21.70 -1.02 -5.15
C LEU A 603 22.97 -1.55 -5.85
N ALA A 604 23.54 -2.65 -5.35
CA ALA A 604 24.73 -3.29 -5.91
C ALA A 604 24.48 -3.77 -7.35
N GLU A 605 23.35 -4.44 -7.59
CA GLU A 605 22.94 -4.88 -8.92
C GLU A 605 22.84 -3.70 -9.88
N ARG A 606 22.14 -2.64 -9.49
CA ARG A 606 21.95 -1.45 -10.33
C ARG A 606 23.27 -0.74 -10.65
N VAL A 607 24.12 -0.57 -9.66
CA VAL A 607 25.45 0.03 -9.85
C VAL A 607 26.28 -0.82 -10.80
N ASN A 608 26.30 -2.14 -10.61
CA ASN A 608 27.04 -3.05 -11.48
C ASN A 608 26.55 -3.02 -12.93
N GLN A 609 25.24 -2.94 -13.18
CA GLN A 609 24.68 -2.78 -14.53
C GLN A 609 25.11 -1.48 -15.20
N GLN A 610 25.15 -0.37 -14.44
CA GLN A 610 25.55 0.94 -14.99
C GLN A 610 27.06 1.09 -15.23
N ILE A 611 27.89 0.42 -14.43
CA ILE A 611 29.34 0.43 -14.58
C ILE A 611 29.90 -0.69 -15.45
N ALA A 612 29.04 -1.53 -16.06
CA ALA A 612 29.48 -2.67 -16.88
C ALA A 612 30.47 -2.28 -17.97
N SER A 613 30.35 -1.06 -18.54
CA SER A 613 31.28 -0.51 -19.53
C SER A 613 32.53 0.14 -18.95
N ASN A 614 32.54 0.47 -17.64
CA ASN A 614 33.65 1.14 -16.95
C ASN A 614 33.71 0.69 -15.48
N SER A 615 34.17 -0.53 -15.24
CA SER A 615 34.34 -1.12 -13.89
C SER A 615 35.48 -0.47 -13.12
N SER A 616 35.33 0.80 -12.74
CA SER A 616 36.28 1.55 -11.92
C SER A 616 35.62 2.09 -10.65
N MET A 617 36.42 2.34 -9.62
CA MET A 617 35.94 2.96 -8.38
C MET A 617 35.34 4.35 -8.65
N GLY A 618 35.94 5.14 -9.52
CA GLY A 618 35.42 6.44 -9.95
C GLY A 618 34.06 6.31 -10.63
N GLY A 619 33.84 5.31 -11.49
CA GLY A 619 32.54 5.02 -12.10
C GLY A 619 31.49 4.64 -11.07
N MET A 620 31.85 3.78 -10.11
CA MET A 620 30.96 3.40 -8.99
C MET A 620 30.54 4.60 -8.14
N LEU A 621 31.49 5.43 -7.72
CA LEU A 621 31.22 6.63 -6.94
C LEU A 621 30.39 7.66 -7.71
N SER A 622 30.65 7.85 -9.01
CA SER A 622 29.85 8.75 -9.85
C SER A 622 28.39 8.28 -9.94
N THR A 623 28.17 7.00 -10.22
CA THR A 623 26.84 6.39 -10.28
C THR A 623 26.10 6.48 -8.94
N LEU A 624 26.77 6.17 -7.83
CA LEU A 624 26.18 6.29 -6.50
C LEU A 624 25.84 7.73 -6.15
N SER A 625 26.72 8.69 -6.49
CA SER A 625 26.46 10.12 -6.28
C SER A 625 25.27 10.60 -7.09
N GLU A 626 25.09 10.12 -8.30
CA GLU A 626 23.91 10.40 -9.13
C GLU A 626 22.64 9.81 -8.48
N ILE A 627 22.67 8.58 -8.02
CA ILE A 627 21.55 7.95 -7.31
C ILE A 627 21.18 8.74 -6.05
N VAL A 628 22.16 9.15 -5.26
CA VAL A 628 21.92 9.92 -4.01
C VAL A 628 21.39 11.32 -4.29
N SER A 629 21.88 12.00 -5.34
CA SER A 629 21.54 13.39 -5.63
C SER A 629 20.26 13.56 -6.46
N SER A 630 20.04 12.71 -7.45
CA SER A 630 18.98 12.86 -8.45
C SER A 630 17.81 11.91 -8.27
N GLU A 631 17.99 10.76 -7.59
CA GLU A 631 16.99 9.73 -7.49
C GLU A 631 16.49 9.52 -6.06
N ARG A 632 15.18 9.26 -5.96
CA ARG A 632 14.58 8.64 -4.78
C ARG A 632 14.80 7.15 -4.90
N PHE A 633 15.85 6.63 -4.27
CA PHE A 633 16.08 5.21 -4.23
C PHE A 633 15.15 4.60 -3.18
N GLU A 634 14.13 3.89 -3.65
CA GLU A 634 13.13 3.27 -2.79
C GLU A 634 13.69 2.01 -2.13
N PRO A 635 13.50 1.84 -0.82
CA PRO A 635 13.87 0.60 -0.13
C PRO A 635 13.11 -0.59 -0.69
N VAL A 636 13.70 -1.78 -0.59
CA VAL A 636 13.01 -3.03 -0.92
C VAL A 636 12.04 -3.35 0.20
N GLU A 637 10.75 -3.47 -0.14
CA GLU A 637 9.74 -3.94 0.80
C GLU A 637 9.96 -5.43 1.08
N THR A 638 10.20 -5.77 2.34
CA THR A 638 10.26 -7.15 2.82
C THR A 638 8.87 -7.61 3.30
N GLU A 639 8.70 -8.93 3.46
CA GLU A 639 7.44 -9.54 3.91
C GLU A 639 6.96 -9.00 5.28
N ASP A 640 7.85 -8.46 6.12
CA ASP A 640 7.54 -7.91 7.45
C ASP A 640 7.25 -6.40 7.45
N SER A 641 7.02 -5.77 6.30
CA SER A 641 6.89 -4.30 6.20
C SER A 641 5.72 -3.74 7.01
N GLU A 642 4.61 -4.46 7.15
CA GLU A 642 3.44 -4.01 7.91
C GLU A 642 3.67 -4.02 9.43
N GLU A 643 4.43 -4.98 9.96
CA GLU A 643 4.76 -5.05 11.39
C GLU A 643 5.61 -3.86 11.85
N ARG A 644 6.41 -3.27 10.95
CA ARG A 644 7.20 -2.06 11.24
C ARG A 644 6.35 -0.86 11.60
N TYR A 645 5.15 -0.75 11.04
CA TYR A 645 4.27 0.40 11.25
C TYR A 645 3.41 0.27 12.51
N THR A 646 3.24 -0.94 13.03
CA THR A 646 2.30 -1.25 14.11
C THR A 646 2.97 -1.75 15.40
N ARG A 647 4.29 -1.56 15.53
CA ARG A 647 5.05 -2.01 16.70
C ARG A 647 4.55 -1.35 17.98
N ARG A 648 4.56 -2.10 19.06
CA ARG A 648 4.33 -1.58 20.41
C ARG A 648 5.49 -0.68 20.82
N GLY A 649 5.22 0.33 21.62
CA GLY A 649 6.20 1.35 21.99
C GLY A 649 6.47 2.38 20.90
N GLN A 650 5.71 2.35 19.81
CA GLN A 650 5.91 3.19 18.65
C GLN A 650 4.71 4.11 18.39
N LEU A 651 5.02 5.39 18.12
CA LEU A 651 4.11 6.38 17.54
C LEU A 651 4.43 6.51 16.05
N THR A 652 3.55 6.02 15.19
CA THR A 652 3.73 6.02 13.74
C THR A 652 3.02 7.21 13.11
N ILE A 653 3.73 8.04 12.38
CA ILE A 653 3.14 9.10 11.53
C ILE A 653 3.03 8.56 10.11
N ILE A 654 1.79 8.48 9.61
CA ILE A 654 1.49 7.83 8.33
C ILE A 654 0.32 8.53 7.64
N THR A 655 0.28 8.51 6.31
CA THR A 655 -0.90 9.01 5.60
C THR A 655 -2.08 8.07 5.73
N MET A 656 -3.30 8.63 5.73
CA MET A 656 -4.54 7.85 5.80
C MET A 656 -4.61 6.76 4.72
N HIS A 657 -4.08 7.00 3.51
CA HIS A 657 -4.04 6.01 2.43
C HIS A 657 -3.15 4.81 2.78
N LYS A 658 -1.93 5.07 3.27
CA LYS A 658 -1.01 3.99 3.67
C LYS A 658 -1.44 3.25 4.93
N ALA A 659 -2.34 3.83 5.72
CA ALA A 659 -2.91 3.20 6.91
C ALA A 659 -3.94 2.10 6.59
N LYS A 660 -4.36 1.96 5.32
CA LYS A 660 -5.25 0.87 4.90
C LYS A 660 -4.62 -0.49 5.17
N GLY A 661 -5.38 -1.43 5.74
CA GLY A 661 -4.89 -2.74 6.16
C GLY A 661 -4.35 -2.79 7.59
N LEU A 662 -3.78 -1.70 8.10
CA LEU A 662 -3.15 -1.61 9.41
C LEU A 662 -4.15 -1.30 10.53
N ASP A 663 -3.74 -1.48 11.79
CA ASP A 663 -4.50 -1.08 12.96
C ASP A 663 -3.60 -0.85 14.19
N TRP A 664 -4.05 0.07 15.07
CA TRP A 664 -3.33 0.48 16.28
C TRP A 664 -4.28 0.54 17.48
N ASP A 665 -3.71 0.50 18.67
CA ASP A 665 -4.50 0.70 19.89
C ASP A 665 -5.12 2.11 19.90
N TYR A 666 -4.34 3.13 19.51
CA TYR A 666 -4.74 4.53 19.49
C TYR A 666 -4.48 5.16 18.13
N VAL A 667 -5.45 5.91 17.63
CA VAL A 667 -5.35 6.64 16.36
C VAL A 667 -5.68 8.11 16.58
N PHE A 668 -4.79 8.98 16.10
CA PHE A 668 -4.95 10.42 16.11
C PHE A 668 -5.19 10.94 14.70
N ILE A 669 -6.22 11.77 14.53
CA ILE A 669 -6.58 12.42 13.27
C ILE A 669 -6.63 13.94 13.50
N PRO A 670 -5.46 14.65 13.45
CA PRO A 670 -5.35 15.99 14.01
C PRO A 670 -5.90 17.12 13.14
N PHE A 671 -5.99 16.99 11.84
CA PHE A 671 -6.22 18.13 10.95
C PHE A 671 -7.47 17.93 10.07
N LEU A 672 -8.64 17.82 10.72
CA LEU A 672 -9.92 17.59 10.04
C LEU A 672 -10.56 18.89 9.57
N HIS A 673 -10.02 19.49 8.49
CA HIS A 673 -10.54 20.70 7.88
C HIS A 673 -11.20 20.40 6.53
N GLU A 674 -12.19 21.20 6.13
CA GLU A 674 -12.97 21.04 4.91
C GLU A 674 -12.10 21.12 3.65
N ASN A 675 -11.04 21.95 3.66
CA ASN A 675 -10.10 22.07 2.55
C ASN A 675 -9.25 20.81 2.34
N LEU A 676 -9.19 19.90 3.32
CA LEU A 676 -8.47 18.62 3.25
C LEU A 676 -9.42 17.44 3.02
N ILE A 677 -10.55 17.40 3.76
CA ILE A 677 -11.56 16.33 3.68
C ILE A 677 -12.97 16.97 3.75
N PRO A 678 -13.77 16.88 2.68
CA PRO A 678 -13.51 16.17 1.42
C PRO A 678 -12.56 16.88 0.46
N GLY A 679 -12.00 18.02 0.85
CA GLY A 679 -11.17 18.86 0.02
C GLY A 679 -11.97 19.70 -0.99
N ARG A 680 -11.29 20.60 -1.65
CA ARG A 680 -11.83 21.35 -2.76
C ARG A 680 -11.35 20.75 -4.06
N PHE A 681 -12.28 20.35 -4.91
CA PHE A 681 -11.97 19.97 -6.28
C PHE A 681 -11.91 21.26 -7.10
N TRP A 682 -10.72 21.62 -7.51
CA TRP A 682 -10.44 22.88 -8.16
C TRP A 682 -9.41 22.74 -9.28
N VAL A 683 -9.48 23.62 -10.24
CA VAL A 683 -8.51 23.68 -11.34
C VAL A 683 -7.33 24.56 -10.90
N PRO A 684 -6.08 24.06 -11.02
CA PRO A 684 -4.91 24.87 -10.72
C PRO A 684 -4.92 26.19 -11.51
N PRO A 685 -4.66 27.36 -10.87
CA PRO A 685 -4.72 28.65 -11.56
C PRO A 685 -3.84 28.73 -12.81
N GLN A 686 -2.70 28.03 -12.81
CA GLN A 686 -1.79 28.01 -13.94
C GLN A 686 -2.36 27.30 -15.19
N SER A 687 -3.33 26.39 -15.03
CA SER A 687 -3.97 25.64 -16.12
C SER A 687 -5.38 26.12 -16.48
N GLN A 688 -5.93 27.12 -15.77
CA GLN A 688 -7.28 27.66 -16.02
C GLN A 688 -7.49 28.24 -17.43
N PHE A 689 -6.43 28.55 -18.16
CA PHE A 689 -6.53 28.97 -19.55
C PHE A 689 -7.11 27.90 -20.49
N LEU A 690 -7.19 26.65 -20.04
CA LEU A 690 -7.86 25.54 -20.73
C LEU A 690 -9.35 25.43 -20.38
N GLY A 691 -9.81 26.10 -19.30
CA GLY A 691 -11.17 26.03 -18.78
C GLY A 691 -11.26 25.71 -17.30
N ASP A 692 -12.48 25.60 -16.80
CA ASP A 692 -12.76 25.27 -15.40
C ASP A 692 -12.78 23.74 -15.13
N PHE A 693 -11.86 23.02 -15.77
CA PHE A 693 -11.69 21.56 -15.66
C PHE A 693 -10.22 21.18 -15.88
N THR A 694 -9.85 19.94 -15.52
CA THR A 694 -8.55 19.36 -15.90
C THR A 694 -8.75 18.30 -16.97
N LEU A 695 -7.84 18.27 -17.96
CA LEU A 695 -7.93 17.31 -19.07
C LEU A 695 -7.84 15.86 -18.58
N SER A 696 -7.03 15.61 -17.56
CA SER A 696 -6.81 14.28 -16.94
C SER A 696 -8.10 13.70 -16.33
N GLU A 697 -8.82 14.48 -15.56
CA GLU A 697 -10.05 14.02 -14.89
C GLU A 697 -11.22 13.86 -15.86
N VAL A 698 -11.31 14.75 -16.86
CA VAL A 698 -12.33 14.62 -17.93
C VAL A 698 -12.07 13.34 -18.72
N ALA A 699 -10.83 13.08 -19.14
CA ALA A 699 -10.47 11.87 -19.88
C ALA A 699 -10.76 10.60 -19.08
N ARG A 700 -10.40 10.57 -17.78
CA ARG A 700 -10.71 9.44 -16.89
C ARG A 700 -12.21 9.17 -16.80
N ALA A 701 -13.02 10.22 -16.58
CA ALA A 701 -14.46 10.06 -16.47
C ALA A 701 -15.08 9.55 -17.79
N GLN A 702 -14.61 10.03 -18.95
CA GLN A 702 -15.08 9.58 -20.26
C GLN A 702 -14.70 8.11 -20.53
N ILE A 703 -13.46 7.70 -20.19
CA ILE A 703 -13.02 6.30 -20.31
C ILE A 703 -13.87 5.39 -19.43
N ARG A 704 -14.09 5.75 -18.17
CA ARG A 704 -14.89 4.95 -17.23
C ARG A 704 -16.35 4.86 -17.63
N ALA A 705 -16.96 5.93 -18.11
CA ALA A 705 -18.34 5.92 -18.61
C ALA A 705 -18.50 4.90 -19.74
N THR A 706 -17.56 4.86 -20.68
CA THR A 706 -17.57 3.88 -21.79
C THR A 706 -17.36 2.44 -21.28
N LEU A 707 -16.46 2.23 -20.34
CA LEU A 707 -16.23 0.92 -19.70
C LEU A 707 -17.43 0.40 -18.91
N HIS A 708 -18.20 1.31 -18.33
CA HIS A 708 -19.42 0.97 -17.59
C HIS A 708 -20.65 0.83 -18.50
N GLU A 709 -20.46 0.81 -19.82
CA GLU A 709 -21.52 0.66 -20.82
C GLU A 709 -22.59 1.77 -20.72
N GLU A 710 -22.21 2.96 -20.28
CA GLU A 710 -23.10 4.11 -20.29
C GLU A 710 -23.47 4.46 -21.75
N SER A 711 -24.73 4.72 -22.00
CA SER A 711 -25.28 4.93 -23.34
C SER A 711 -24.70 6.13 -24.09
N ILE A 712 -24.09 7.07 -23.37
CA ILE A 712 -23.54 8.33 -23.91
C ILE A 712 -22.26 8.66 -23.14
N ILE A 713 -21.16 8.95 -23.86
CA ILE A 713 -19.94 9.48 -23.27
C ILE A 713 -20.24 10.90 -22.76
N PRO A 714 -19.95 11.21 -21.48
CA PRO A 714 -20.28 12.51 -20.90
C PRO A 714 -19.49 13.63 -21.58
N ASP A 715 -20.14 14.78 -21.76
CA ASP A 715 -19.45 16.01 -22.17
C ASP A 715 -18.47 16.49 -21.07
N VAL A 716 -17.67 17.52 -21.39
CA VAL A 716 -16.64 18.03 -20.46
C VAL A 716 -17.21 18.42 -19.10
N THR A 717 -18.38 19.11 -19.11
CA THR A 717 -19.03 19.60 -17.87
C THR A 717 -19.57 18.44 -17.03
N GLN A 718 -20.21 17.48 -17.68
CA GLN A 718 -20.71 16.27 -17.03
C GLN A 718 -19.56 15.41 -16.50
N ALA A 719 -18.52 15.19 -17.30
CA ALA A 719 -17.33 14.45 -16.91
C ALA A 719 -16.63 15.06 -15.69
N TRP A 720 -16.51 16.39 -15.66
CA TRP A 720 -15.93 17.12 -14.53
C TRP A 720 -16.76 16.99 -13.25
N GLU A 721 -18.10 17.08 -13.33
CA GLU A 721 -18.97 16.87 -12.17
C GLU A 721 -18.94 15.41 -11.68
N VAL A 722 -18.83 14.42 -12.58
CA VAL A 722 -18.61 13.00 -12.22
C VAL A 722 -17.30 12.83 -11.48
N ALA A 723 -16.19 13.35 -12.02
CA ALA A 723 -14.87 13.27 -11.40
C ALA A 723 -14.85 13.90 -10.00
N LYS A 724 -15.46 15.09 -9.87
CA LYS A 724 -15.61 15.80 -8.59
C LYS A 724 -16.38 14.97 -7.57
N HIS A 725 -17.48 14.34 -7.98
CA HIS A 725 -18.29 13.52 -7.09
C HIS A 725 -17.53 12.27 -6.63
N LEU A 726 -16.82 11.60 -7.54
CA LEU A 726 -16.00 10.45 -7.22
C LEU A 726 -14.88 10.80 -6.22
N LYS A 727 -14.20 11.93 -6.44
CA LYS A 727 -13.14 12.41 -5.54
C LYS A 727 -13.66 12.71 -4.14
N ILE A 728 -14.77 13.46 -4.03
CA ILE A 728 -15.41 13.76 -2.74
C ILE A 728 -15.81 12.47 -2.03
N SER A 729 -16.37 11.51 -2.76
CA SER A 729 -16.79 10.23 -2.21
C SER A 729 -15.59 9.42 -1.69
N GLU A 730 -14.48 9.45 -2.41
CA GLU A 730 -13.24 8.78 -2.00
C GLU A 730 -12.63 9.40 -0.74
N GLU A 731 -12.60 10.74 -0.64
CA GLU A 731 -12.10 11.43 0.55
C GLU A 731 -12.93 11.10 1.81
N TYR A 732 -14.25 10.96 1.68
CA TYR A 732 -15.10 10.52 2.79
C TYR A 732 -14.86 9.05 3.16
N ARG A 733 -14.64 8.15 2.16
CA ARG A 733 -14.24 6.77 2.44
C ARG A 733 -12.88 6.71 3.13
N LEU A 734 -11.95 7.59 2.76
CA LEU A 734 -10.64 7.71 3.41
C LEU A 734 -10.76 8.06 4.90
N LEU A 735 -11.64 9.01 5.26
CA LEU A 735 -11.93 9.33 6.65
C LEU A 735 -12.54 8.13 7.39
N TYR A 736 -13.48 7.43 6.79
CA TYR A 736 -14.09 6.22 7.35
C TYR A 736 -13.05 5.12 7.59
N VAL A 737 -12.14 4.91 6.63
CA VAL A 737 -11.01 3.99 6.79
C VAL A 737 -10.15 4.43 7.96
N ALA A 738 -9.76 5.70 8.06
CA ALA A 738 -8.93 6.23 9.13
C ALA A 738 -9.56 6.00 10.52
N MET A 739 -10.85 6.30 10.69
CA MET A 739 -11.57 6.08 11.95
C MET A 739 -11.58 4.61 12.37
N THR A 740 -11.69 3.69 11.40
CA THR A 740 -11.78 2.24 11.66
C THR A 740 -10.41 1.55 11.83
N ARG A 741 -9.31 2.30 11.86
CA ARG A 741 -7.96 1.77 12.18
C ARG A 741 -7.71 1.62 13.69
N ALA A 742 -8.46 2.33 14.51
CA ALA A 742 -8.30 2.32 15.96
C ALA A 742 -8.99 1.11 16.60
N LYS A 743 -8.31 0.54 17.62
CA LYS A 743 -8.87 -0.50 18.46
C LYS A 743 -9.59 0.09 19.68
N ARG A 744 -8.95 1.01 20.42
CA ARG A 744 -9.39 1.45 21.76
C ARG A 744 -9.67 2.94 21.87
N LEU A 745 -9.04 3.79 21.04
CA LEU A 745 -9.23 5.24 21.05
C LEU A 745 -9.07 5.83 19.65
N VAL A 746 -10.04 6.66 19.24
CA VAL A 746 -9.92 7.64 18.16
C VAL A 746 -9.90 9.04 18.74
N TRP A 747 -8.80 9.76 18.53
CA TRP A 747 -8.64 11.16 18.86
C TRP A 747 -8.76 11.99 17.58
N MET A 748 -9.67 12.96 17.55
CA MET A 748 -9.95 13.76 16.35
C MET A 748 -9.93 15.23 16.69
N SER A 749 -9.35 16.07 15.82
CA SER A 749 -9.42 17.51 16.01
C SER A 749 -9.60 18.30 14.72
N ALA A 750 -10.23 19.46 14.87
CA ALA A 750 -10.33 20.49 13.85
C ALA A 750 -10.03 21.83 14.52
N ALA A 751 -8.86 22.39 14.27
CA ALA A 751 -8.45 23.67 14.80
C ALA A 751 -9.25 24.82 14.16
N GLN A 752 -9.46 25.92 14.90
CA GLN A 752 -10.15 27.11 14.36
C GLN A 752 -9.29 27.79 13.28
N LYS A 753 -7.95 27.80 13.49
CA LYS A 753 -6.99 28.34 12.54
C LYS A 753 -6.00 27.27 12.11
N ALA A 754 -5.83 27.15 10.79
CA ALA A 754 -4.87 26.24 10.18
C ALA A 754 -4.27 26.87 8.91
N PRO A 755 -3.12 26.37 8.40
CA PRO A 755 -2.56 26.88 7.14
C PRO A 755 -3.47 26.50 5.98
N PHE A 756 -3.57 27.38 5.00
CA PHE A 756 -4.25 27.05 3.74
C PHE A 756 -3.47 25.97 2.98
N THR A 757 -2.15 26.09 2.94
CA THR A 757 -1.25 25.08 2.37
C THR A 757 -0.17 24.71 3.39
N TRP A 758 0.15 23.44 3.49
CA TRP A 758 1.19 22.93 4.38
C TRP A 758 2.65 23.16 3.88
N SER A 759 2.81 23.88 2.77
CA SER A 759 4.13 24.40 2.37
C SER A 759 4.56 25.63 3.18
N LYS A 760 3.61 26.32 3.82
CA LYS A 760 3.81 27.49 4.69
C LYS A 760 2.95 27.31 5.95
N PRO A 761 3.34 26.43 6.89
CA PRO A 761 2.54 26.09 8.05
C PRO A 761 2.33 27.26 9.03
N GLU A 762 3.20 28.27 8.98
CA GLU A 762 3.11 29.48 9.79
C GLU A 762 2.00 30.46 9.34
N ASN A 763 1.51 30.34 8.10
CA ASN A 763 0.43 31.21 7.59
C ASN A 763 -0.94 30.67 8.01
N LEU A 764 -1.34 30.97 9.24
CA LEU A 764 -2.60 30.51 9.83
C LEU A 764 -3.78 31.39 9.40
N GLN A 765 -4.83 30.73 8.94
CA GLN A 765 -6.09 31.34 8.55
C GLN A 765 -7.26 30.60 9.22
N GLU A 766 -8.42 31.26 9.35
CA GLU A 766 -9.64 30.58 9.77
C GLU A 766 -10.00 29.48 8.76
N GLN A 767 -10.21 28.28 9.24
CA GLN A 767 -10.55 27.11 8.41
C GLN A 767 -11.82 26.44 8.94
N ALA A 768 -12.74 26.17 8.02
CA ALA A 768 -13.93 25.38 8.36
C ALA A 768 -13.54 23.93 8.69
N PRO A 769 -14.14 23.33 9.72
CA PRO A 769 -13.95 21.92 10.02
C PRO A 769 -14.54 21.05 8.91
N CYS A 770 -13.99 19.84 8.74
CA CYS A 770 -14.60 18.80 7.90
C CYS A 770 -16.09 18.65 8.27
N PRO A 771 -17.03 18.64 7.30
CA PRO A 771 -18.48 18.68 7.59
C PRO A 771 -18.99 17.56 8.51
N VAL A 772 -18.31 16.41 8.53
CA VAL A 772 -18.62 15.29 9.44
C VAL A 772 -18.30 15.62 10.89
N PHE A 773 -17.29 16.45 11.15
CA PHE A 773 -16.79 16.71 12.50
C PHE A 773 -17.83 17.44 13.39
N PRO A 774 -18.49 18.53 12.97
CA PRO A 774 -19.57 19.14 13.74
C PRO A 774 -20.77 18.20 13.92
N ALA A 775 -21.03 17.30 12.97
CA ALA A 775 -22.11 16.32 13.09
C ALA A 775 -21.79 15.27 14.16
N LEU A 776 -20.55 14.78 14.20
CA LEU A 776 -20.07 13.88 15.27
C LEU A 776 -20.17 14.54 16.66
N LYS A 777 -19.78 15.81 16.78
CA LYS A 777 -19.89 16.56 18.06
C LYS A 777 -21.34 16.67 18.55
N ARG A 778 -22.31 16.82 17.65
CA ARG A 778 -23.74 16.87 18.02
C ARG A 778 -24.28 15.49 18.40
N GLN A 779 -23.82 14.44 17.72
CA GLN A 779 -24.27 13.06 17.97
C GLN A 779 -23.65 12.45 19.24
N PHE A 780 -22.41 12.80 19.55
CA PHE A 780 -21.64 12.28 20.67
C PHE A 780 -21.15 13.42 21.57
N PRO A 781 -22.04 14.17 22.25
CA PRO A 781 -21.67 15.34 23.08
C PRO A 781 -20.77 14.94 24.24
N GLU A 782 -20.93 13.74 24.78
CA GLU A 782 -20.07 13.17 25.84
C GLU A 782 -18.62 12.94 25.39
N CYS A 783 -18.37 12.84 24.10
CA CYS A 783 -17.04 12.65 23.52
C CYS A 783 -16.33 14.00 23.24
N VAL A 784 -17.03 15.13 23.38
CA VAL A 784 -16.45 16.47 23.17
C VAL A 784 -15.62 16.88 24.38
N VAL A 785 -14.35 17.19 24.17
CA VAL A 785 -13.45 17.65 25.21
C VAL A 785 -13.49 19.18 25.31
N ASN A 786 -13.96 19.69 26.44
CA ASN A 786 -14.04 21.12 26.72
C ASN A 786 -12.67 21.66 27.17
N LEU A 787 -11.99 22.43 26.33
CA LEU A 787 -10.66 22.97 26.58
C LEU A 787 -10.62 24.03 27.69
N GLY A 788 -11.74 24.66 28.00
CA GLY A 788 -11.87 25.61 29.13
C GLY A 788 -11.78 24.98 30.52
N ALA A 789 -11.89 23.66 30.63
CA ALA A 789 -11.77 22.93 31.91
C ALA A 789 -10.36 22.41 32.18
N LEU A 790 -9.47 22.43 31.19
CA LEU A 790 -8.08 21.98 31.28
C LEU A 790 -7.11 23.07 31.77
N ILE A 791 -7.59 24.29 31.96
CA ILE A 791 -6.80 25.47 32.41
C ILE A 791 -7.02 25.73 33.95
N LYS A 792 -7.43 24.73 34.70
CA LYS A 792 -7.50 24.82 36.18
C LYS A 792 -6.51 23.88 36.84
#